data_e7b9026cca4419e67f10d5af7d85f1d3
#
_entry.id   e7b9026cca4419e67f10d5af7d85f1d3
#
_cell.length_a   1.000
_cell.length_b   1.000
_cell.length_c   1.000
_cell.angle_alpha   90.00
_cell.angle_beta   90.00
_cell.angle_gamma   90.00
#
_symmetry.space_group_name_H-M   'P 1'
#
loop_
_entity.id
_entity.type
_entity.pdbx_description
1 polymer ?
#
loop_
_entity_poly.entity_id
_entity_poly.type
_entity_poly.pdbx_seq_one_letter_code
_entity_poly.pdbx_strand_id
1 'polypeptide(L)'
;SLSSGPLAPISSIPSISSNPLAWSTISSNAPSIPIASVAGPAMVSKFSGSGNKKASRPSYVVKGYDFKNTKGDFEFRNLVTFGDSLSDTGSAGRGAIYMADGNPMSFYNSYMSIYLTGKMNAPRSQGGTNYAVSGALVKWASSLLQLLGDPLALMRSKMSQQIDQYYADNQGKANAKDVFVLWGGGNDMTGDMMQAAMPWNWSKVLTGTQGYLDNKPRVLASYAGQLARHGAENVFVMGLPDPGLAPFSGSAIVGATVGSMGMFMGGTPLEFLDPGSWVLGAMDSYLRDKSHLVGSPVNNADEYMIDNYARMYHHFLPLIPTSLWRYAIIIPAQLQRNLVNSWNKDLQNTLKDQEGNVIYADIYGLWQEVQNDPFSYGFTNTLVGQCTLGKESTNCDKGDSYYHGDDGEVYMYTDWHHPSPQMNQIIAEYLLSIFNAPGYISSLARTEELNENVRHNFVNNHLKFARFDQREVGEANTFADILGGLDKDSRSLNPRNLSTYGIGLGTTYRAAPGLDLGAALAFTFGDKHPSNQLKYRHNSQSLSLFAQYKDESGLWGNIEGHVSREQMDDIRRSMQFLHKVRTEQGSTKGTVSGGSVTLGYDIPMPSLSEQYCLEWYAAPYISYTYNKYKVDGYTEEGNRSTSMQFKDQSRKSKLASVGVQLSSQSPNLDTNMDIAYVKDIDSEDFATEGRLKHFARGWHRSSRGIGKERKGWLSITPSVEYRVKKNVVLYGNINYNYGNSKTTQLNTAFGIK
;
A
#
# COMPACT_ATOMS: atom_id res chain seq x y z
N SER A 1 -18.38 21.03 14.81
CA SER A 1 -18.11 19.65 15.23
C SER A 1 -18.57 18.69 14.15
N LEU A 2 -17.72 18.41 13.20
CA LEU A 2 -17.91 17.35 12.21
C LEU A 2 -17.44 16.07 12.88
N SER A 3 -18.37 15.15 13.11
CA SER A 3 -18.05 13.82 13.57
C SER A 3 -17.09 13.16 12.58
N SER A 4 -15.87 12.94 13.00
CA SER A 4 -14.91 12.10 12.30
C SER A 4 -15.42 10.67 12.34
N GLY A 5 -16.19 10.28 11.34
CA GLY A 5 -16.43 8.86 11.08
C GLY A 5 -15.08 8.18 10.85
N PRO A 6 -14.85 6.99 11.39
CA PRO A 6 -13.60 6.29 11.19
C PRO A 6 -13.39 6.08 9.69
N LEU A 7 -12.18 6.40 9.21
CA LEU A 7 -11.76 6.02 7.86
C LEU A 7 -11.89 4.50 7.76
N ALA A 8 -12.53 4.03 6.71
CA ALA A 8 -12.65 2.61 6.49
C ALA A 8 -11.26 1.95 6.44
N PRO A 9 -11.12 0.76 7.00
CA PRO A 9 -9.88 0.00 6.99
C PRO A 9 -9.36 -0.20 5.57
N ILE A 10 -8.12 -0.62 5.41
CA ILE A 10 -7.66 -1.23 4.17
C ILE A 10 -8.66 -2.36 3.87
N SER A 11 -9.67 -1.99 3.11
CA SER A 11 -10.97 -2.66 3.09
C SER A 11 -10.96 -4.01 2.41
N SER A 12 -9.80 -4.55 2.17
CA SER A 12 -9.63 -5.67 1.27
C SER A 12 -8.97 -6.89 1.90
N ILE A 13 -8.48 -6.77 3.12
CA ILE A 13 -8.10 -7.94 3.91
C ILE A 13 -9.28 -8.28 4.81
N PRO A 14 -9.79 -9.50 4.79
CA PRO A 14 -10.88 -9.88 5.66
C PRO A 14 -10.44 -9.68 7.11
N SER A 15 -11.15 -8.82 7.83
CA SER A 15 -10.96 -8.71 9.26
C SER A 15 -11.41 -10.02 9.89
N ILE A 16 -10.49 -10.71 10.52
CA ILE A 16 -10.81 -11.91 11.28
C ILE A 16 -11.22 -11.47 12.67
N SER A 17 -12.44 -11.80 13.04
CA SER A 17 -12.82 -11.67 14.43
C SER A 17 -11.90 -12.55 15.28
N SER A 18 -11.57 -12.09 16.47
CA SER A 18 -10.82 -12.84 17.47
C SER A 18 -11.43 -14.21 17.86
N ASN A 19 -12.52 -14.60 17.19
CA ASN A 19 -13.17 -15.86 17.42
C ASN A 19 -12.56 -16.94 16.49
N PRO A 20 -11.88 -17.97 17.00
CA PRO A 20 -11.32 -19.07 16.22
C PRO A 20 -12.34 -19.75 15.30
N LEU A 21 -13.63 -19.74 15.67
CA LEU A 21 -14.72 -20.25 14.85
C LEU A 21 -14.92 -19.50 13.52
N ALA A 22 -14.38 -18.28 13.38
CA ALA A 22 -14.47 -17.54 12.11
C ALA A 22 -13.63 -18.16 10.99
N TRP A 23 -12.61 -18.92 11.34
CA TRP A 23 -11.74 -19.60 10.38
C TRP A 23 -12.40 -20.83 9.75
N SER A 24 -13.15 -21.58 10.54
CA SER A 24 -13.89 -22.75 10.04
C SER A 24 -14.96 -22.34 9.01
N THR A 25 -15.53 -21.14 9.17
CA THR A 25 -16.54 -20.61 8.24
C THR A 25 -15.91 -20.12 6.92
N ILE A 26 -14.65 -19.70 6.96
CA ILE A 26 -13.91 -19.31 5.75
C ILE A 26 -13.53 -20.57 4.95
N SER A 27 -13.09 -21.61 5.61
CA SER A 27 -12.70 -22.87 4.97
C SER A 27 -13.88 -23.63 4.36
N SER A 28 -15.07 -23.55 4.96
CA SER A 28 -16.26 -24.26 4.46
C SER A 28 -16.86 -23.65 3.18
N ASN A 29 -16.56 -22.38 2.88
CA ASN A 29 -17.06 -21.69 1.69
C ASN A 29 -15.97 -21.45 0.62
N ALA A 30 -14.73 -21.83 0.90
CA ALA A 30 -13.69 -21.83 -0.11
C ALA A 30 -13.95 -22.97 -1.11
N PRO A 31 -13.68 -22.77 -2.41
CA PRO A 31 -13.67 -23.89 -3.34
C PRO A 31 -12.74 -24.94 -2.73
N SER A 32 -13.25 -26.15 -2.54
CA SER A 32 -12.53 -27.25 -1.91
C SER A 32 -11.18 -27.48 -2.60
N ILE A 33 -10.17 -26.77 -2.14
CA ILE A 33 -8.80 -27.20 -2.30
C ILE A 33 -8.69 -28.32 -1.25
N PRO A 34 -8.52 -29.57 -1.64
CA PRO A 34 -8.44 -30.63 -0.66
C PRO A 34 -7.27 -30.36 0.26
N ILE A 35 -7.58 -29.97 1.49
CA ILE A 35 -6.61 -29.89 2.55
C ILE A 35 -6.23 -31.34 2.84
N ALA A 36 -5.01 -31.68 2.50
CA ALA A 36 -4.33 -32.89 2.88
C ALA A 36 -5.15 -34.19 2.90
N SER A 37 -5.40 -34.71 1.74
CA SER A 37 -5.07 -36.12 1.51
C SER A 37 -3.83 -36.12 0.62
N VAL A 38 -2.86 -36.95 0.93
CA VAL A 38 -1.70 -37.23 0.07
C VAL A 38 -2.26 -37.59 -1.32
N ALA A 39 -2.51 -36.55 -2.14
CA ALA A 39 -3.01 -36.73 -3.48
C ALA A 39 -1.83 -37.06 -4.36
N GLY A 40 -1.85 -38.25 -4.91
CA GLY A 40 -0.87 -38.74 -5.85
C GLY A 40 -0.74 -37.82 -7.12
N PRO A 41 0.14 -38.18 -8.03
CA PRO A 41 0.61 -37.34 -9.17
C PRO A 41 -0.47 -36.74 -10.07
N ALA A 42 -1.71 -37.20 -9.99
CA ALA A 42 -2.80 -36.79 -10.87
C ALA A 42 -3.38 -35.37 -10.59
N MET A 43 -3.10 -34.75 -9.43
CA MET A 43 -3.57 -33.39 -9.13
C MET A 43 -2.58 -32.30 -9.57
N VAL A 44 -1.34 -32.61 -9.80
CA VAL A 44 -0.32 -31.66 -10.27
C VAL A 44 -0.69 -31.09 -11.65
N SER A 45 -1.39 -31.83 -12.48
CA SER A 45 -1.79 -31.41 -13.82
C SER A 45 -2.89 -30.34 -13.88
N LYS A 46 -3.67 -30.14 -12.81
CA LYS A 46 -4.75 -29.12 -12.81
C LYS A 46 -4.28 -27.72 -12.47
N PHE A 47 -3.13 -27.57 -11.83
CA PHE A 47 -2.56 -26.26 -11.49
C PHE A 47 -1.47 -25.79 -12.49
N SER A 48 -0.93 -26.68 -13.30
CA SER A 48 0.04 -26.35 -14.36
C SER A 48 -0.60 -25.88 -15.67
N GLY A 49 -1.91 -25.71 -15.69
CA GLY A 49 -2.67 -25.27 -16.87
C GLY A 49 -2.44 -23.80 -17.18
N SER A 50 -1.44 -23.61 -17.95
CA SER A 50 -1.30 -22.68 -19.09
C SER A 50 -2.19 -21.47 -19.20
N GLY A 51 -1.54 -20.38 -19.54
CA GLY A 51 -2.02 -19.50 -20.60
C GLY A 51 -3.26 -18.67 -20.30
N ASN A 52 -3.07 -17.37 -20.25
CA ASN A 52 -3.97 -16.29 -20.70
C ASN A 52 -5.51 -16.44 -20.52
N LYS A 53 -5.99 -17.22 -19.60
CA LYS A 53 -7.37 -17.06 -19.12
C LYS A 53 -7.34 -15.98 -18.05
N LYS A 54 -8.11 -14.90 -18.25
CA LYS A 54 -8.51 -13.97 -17.19
C LYS A 54 -8.78 -14.80 -15.95
N ALA A 55 -8.08 -14.51 -14.86
CA ALA A 55 -8.30 -15.21 -13.60
C ALA A 55 -9.79 -15.12 -13.27
N SER A 56 -10.49 -16.23 -13.28
CA SER A 56 -11.87 -16.26 -12.85
C SER A 56 -11.92 -15.82 -11.40
N ARG A 57 -12.84 -14.89 -11.08
CA ARG A 57 -13.05 -14.46 -9.68
C ARG A 57 -13.31 -15.68 -8.82
N PRO A 58 -12.75 -15.75 -7.61
CA PRO A 58 -13.07 -16.83 -6.70
C PRO A 58 -14.58 -16.92 -6.50
N SER A 59 -15.11 -18.13 -6.49
CA SER A 59 -16.53 -18.38 -6.27
C SER A 59 -16.93 -18.43 -4.78
N TYR A 60 -16.00 -18.09 -3.87
CA TYR A 60 -16.21 -18.11 -2.45
C TYR A 60 -16.20 -16.71 -1.82
N VAL A 61 -16.88 -16.59 -0.70
CA VAL A 61 -16.92 -15.36 0.11
C VAL A 61 -16.07 -15.60 1.36
N VAL A 62 -15.04 -14.77 1.54
CA VAL A 62 -14.33 -14.68 2.83
C VAL A 62 -15.13 -13.76 3.73
N LYS A 63 -15.40 -14.16 4.97
CA LYS A 63 -16.24 -13.37 5.89
C LYS A 63 -15.73 -11.93 6.00
N GLY A 64 -16.61 -10.97 5.70
CA GLY A 64 -16.28 -9.55 5.66
C GLY A 64 -15.64 -9.05 4.36
N TYR A 65 -15.46 -9.94 3.36
CA TYR A 65 -14.89 -9.57 2.07
C TYR A 65 -15.61 -10.29 0.92
N ASP A 66 -16.25 -9.53 0.05
CA ASP A 66 -16.95 -10.05 -1.14
C ASP A 66 -16.08 -9.84 -2.39
N PHE A 67 -15.45 -10.91 -2.84
CA PHE A 67 -14.64 -10.89 -4.07
C PHE A 67 -15.47 -10.63 -5.33
N LYS A 68 -16.77 -10.90 -5.33
CA LYS A 68 -17.64 -10.65 -6.48
C LYS A 68 -17.86 -9.17 -6.74
N ASN A 69 -17.87 -8.37 -5.67
CA ASN A 69 -18.08 -6.93 -5.71
C ASN A 69 -16.77 -6.13 -5.75
N THR A 70 -15.61 -6.80 -5.75
CA THR A 70 -14.32 -6.13 -5.94
C THR A 70 -14.30 -5.53 -7.34
N LYS A 71 -14.32 -4.20 -7.42
CA LYS A 71 -14.20 -3.50 -8.69
C LYS A 71 -12.78 -3.67 -9.23
N GLY A 72 -12.68 -4.28 -10.38
CA GLY A 72 -11.44 -4.50 -11.10
C GLY A 72 -11.02 -5.98 -11.17
N ASP A 73 -10.20 -6.29 -12.14
CA ASP A 73 -9.50 -7.58 -12.20
C ASP A 73 -8.39 -7.55 -11.15
N PHE A 74 -8.11 -8.71 -10.53
CA PHE A 74 -6.93 -8.84 -9.68
C PHE A 74 -5.69 -8.59 -10.55
N GLU A 75 -4.91 -7.59 -10.16
CA GLU A 75 -3.84 -7.05 -11.01
C GLU A 75 -2.67 -8.01 -11.14
N PHE A 76 -2.44 -8.82 -10.11
CA PHE A 76 -1.32 -9.75 -10.04
C PHE A 76 -1.75 -11.19 -10.32
N ARG A 77 -0.83 -11.95 -10.93
CA ARG A 77 -1.06 -13.34 -11.31
C ARG A 77 -0.91 -14.29 -10.12
N ASN A 78 0.21 -14.19 -9.41
CA ASN A 78 0.54 -15.00 -8.25
C ASN A 78 1.34 -14.21 -7.21
N LEU A 79 1.26 -14.66 -5.97
CA LEU A 79 2.27 -14.39 -4.94
C LEU A 79 3.24 -15.56 -4.91
N VAL A 80 4.53 -15.30 -5.08
CA VAL A 80 5.62 -16.29 -5.04
C VAL A 80 6.42 -16.06 -3.77
N THR A 81 6.52 -17.07 -2.91
CA THR A 81 7.11 -16.92 -1.59
C THR A 81 8.31 -17.84 -1.42
N PHE A 82 9.41 -17.28 -0.91
CA PHE A 82 10.61 -18.00 -0.52
C PHE A 82 10.91 -17.71 0.95
N GLY A 83 11.29 -18.71 1.71
CA GLY A 83 11.57 -18.49 3.11
C GLY A 83 11.60 -19.77 3.95
N ASP A 84 11.37 -19.56 5.23
CA ASP A 84 11.39 -20.58 6.26
C ASP A 84 9.99 -20.83 6.86
N SER A 85 9.95 -21.25 8.14
CA SER A 85 8.70 -21.57 8.85
C SER A 85 7.72 -20.40 8.94
N LEU A 86 8.19 -19.15 8.88
CA LEU A 86 7.34 -17.98 8.92
C LEU A 86 6.45 -17.82 7.67
N SER A 87 6.83 -18.47 6.58
CA SER A 87 6.15 -18.42 5.28
C SER A 87 5.64 -19.77 4.77
N ASP A 88 6.03 -20.87 5.39
CA ASP A 88 5.69 -22.23 4.96
C ASP A 88 4.25 -22.59 5.34
N THR A 89 3.35 -22.55 4.36
CA THR A 89 1.93 -22.86 4.53
C THR A 89 1.61 -24.34 4.52
N GLY A 90 2.60 -25.23 4.48
CA GLY A 90 2.42 -26.68 4.56
C GLY A 90 3.22 -27.46 3.53
N SER A 91 4.49 -27.14 3.30
CA SER A 91 5.37 -27.89 2.39
C SER A 91 5.49 -29.38 2.73
N ALA A 92 5.40 -29.73 4.02
CA ALA A 92 5.38 -31.10 4.56
C ALA A 92 3.97 -31.54 5.01
N GLY A 93 2.91 -30.93 4.48
CA GLY A 93 1.52 -31.23 4.85
C GLY A 93 0.94 -30.34 5.94
N ARG A 94 1.77 -29.75 6.79
CA ARG A 94 1.40 -28.79 7.85
C ARG A 94 2.34 -27.58 7.82
N GLY A 95 1.80 -26.38 8.00
CA GLY A 95 2.61 -25.19 8.16
C GLY A 95 3.12 -25.03 9.59
N ALA A 96 4.22 -24.31 9.78
CA ALA A 96 4.82 -24.08 11.09
C ALA A 96 3.98 -23.20 12.03
N ILE A 97 3.09 -22.38 11.48
CA ILE A 97 2.12 -21.57 12.24
C ILE A 97 0.76 -22.29 12.23
N TYR A 98 0.79 -23.59 12.20
CA TYR A 98 -0.42 -24.39 12.09
C TYR A 98 -1.34 -24.14 13.28
N MET A 99 -2.57 -23.79 12.96
CA MET A 99 -3.66 -23.83 13.92
C MET A 99 -4.33 -25.19 13.82
N ALA A 100 -4.90 -25.67 14.91
CA ALA A 100 -5.45 -27.01 15.05
C ALA A 100 -6.46 -27.41 13.96
N ASP A 101 -7.05 -26.47 13.26
CA ASP A 101 -7.96 -26.71 12.13
C ASP A 101 -7.25 -26.87 10.77
N GLY A 102 -5.92 -26.80 10.75
CA GLY A 102 -5.12 -26.89 9.53
C GLY A 102 -5.33 -25.79 8.53
N ASN A 103 -5.73 -24.61 8.98
CA ASN A 103 -6.14 -23.53 8.08
C ASN A 103 -4.94 -22.76 7.51
N PRO A 104 -4.65 -22.87 6.19
CA PRO A 104 -3.55 -22.15 5.55
C PRO A 104 -3.74 -20.63 5.53
N MET A 105 -4.91 -20.11 5.90
CA MET A 105 -5.16 -18.68 6.06
C MET A 105 -4.45 -18.07 7.27
N SER A 106 -3.83 -18.85 8.12
CA SER A 106 -3.11 -18.37 9.32
C SER A 106 -1.80 -17.65 9.02
N PHE A 107 -1.42 -17.52 7.75
CA PHE A 107 -0.14 -16.94 7.33
C PHE A 107 -0.32 -15.59 6.64
N TYR A 108 0.61 -14.66 6.86
CA TYR A 108 0.62 -13.34 6.23
C TYR A 108 0.61 -13.43 4.69
N ASN A 109 1.34 -14.38 4.13
CA ASN A 109 1.42 -14.58 2.68
C ASN A 109 0.11 -15.11 2.09
N SER A 110 -0.69 -15.85 2.85
CA SER A 110 -2.04 -16.24 2.43
C SER A 110 -2.97 -15.02 2.35
N TYR A 111 -2.94 -14.13 3.34
CA TYR A 111 -3.69 -12.86 3.29
C TYR A 111 -3.28 -12.00 2.09
N MET A 112 -1.97 -11.80 1.91
CA MET A 112 -1.45 -11.03 0.79
C MET A 112 -1.86 -11.62 -0.55
N SER A 113 -1.74 -12.94 -0.69
CA SER A 113 -2.06 -13.64 -1.93
C SER A 113 -3.53 -13.46 -2.32
N ILE A 114 -4.44 -13.66 -1.38
CA ILE A 114 -5.87 -13.46 -1.63
C ILE A 114 -6.15 -12.00 -2.01
N TYR A 115 -5.56 -11.04 -1.30
CA TYR A 115 -5.74 -9.63 -1.60
C TYR A 115 -5.23 -9.25 -3.00
N LEU A 116 -4.03 -9.70 -3.35
CA LEU A 116 -3.35 -9.29 -4.58
C LEU A 116 -3.81 -10.08 -5.82
N THR A 117 -4.17 -11.34 -5.64
CA THR A 117 -4.38 -12.30 -6.74
C THR A 117 -5.73 -13.00 -6.74
N GLY A 118 -6.45 -12.95 -5.63
CA GLY A 118 -7.67 -13.73 -5.41
C GLY A 118 -7.45 -15.23 -5.24
N LYS A 119 -6.19 -15.67 -5.02
CA LYS A 119 -5.80 -17.08 -4.90
C LYS A 119 -5.06 -17.32 -3.59
N MET A 120 -5.14 -18.56 -3.09
CA MET A 120 -4.32 -19.00 -1.97
C MET A 120 -2.85 -19.12 -2.37
N ASN A 121 -1.95 -18.83 -1.43
CA ASN A 121 -0.51 -19.09 -1.59
C ASN A 121 -0.19 -20.54 -1.14
N ALA A 122 -0.65 -21.51 -1.93
CA ALA A 122 -0.46 -22.92 -1.64
C ALA A 122 1.02 -23.33 -1.79
N PRO A 123 1.48 -24.34 -1.02
CA PRO A 123 2.83 -24.88 -1.15
C PRO A 123 3.13 -25.41 -2.55
N ARG A 124 4.38 -25.34 -2.97
CA ARG A 124 4.84 -25.93 -4.24
C ARG A 124 4.53 -27.43 -4.30
N SER A 125 4.70 -28.15 -3.19
CA SER A 125 4.39 -29.57 -3.10
C SER A 125 2.93 -29.91 -3.42
N GLN A 126 2.04 -28.91 -3.34
CA GLN A 126 0.61 -29.01 -3.70
C GLN A 126 0.28 -28.31 -5.03
N GLY A 127 1.30 -27.99 -5.84
CA GLY A 127 1.13 -27.32 -7.13
C GLY A 127 0.96 -25.80 -7.02
N GLY A 128 1.23 -25.19 -5.87
CA GLY A 128 1.18 -23.76 -5.64
C GLY A 128 2.49 -23.03 -5.90
N THR A 129 2.56 -21.77 -5.47
CA THR A 129 3.69 -20.85 -5.70
C THR A 129 4.44 -20.49 -4.42
N ASN A 130 4.17 -21.18 -3.32
CA ASN A 130 4.92 -21.03 -2.08
C ASN A 130 6.05 -22.08 -2.04
N TYR A 131 7.28 -21.62 -2.15
CA TYR A 131 8.51 -22.42 -2.13
C TYR A 131 9.15 -22.49 -0.74
N ALA A 132 8.60 -21.76 0.25
CA ALA A 132 9.12 -21.74 1.61
C ALA A 132 9.07 -23.14 2.24
N VAL A 133 10.07 -23.45 3.05
CA VAL A 133 10.18 -24.72 3.78
C VAL A 133 10.60 -24.43 5.22
N SER A 134 9.85 -24.97 6.17
CA SER A 134 10.15 -24.83 7.60
C SER A 134 11.58 -25.26 7.91
N GLY A 135 12.27 -24.49 8.75
CA GLY A 135 13.66 -24.74 9.09
C GLY A 135 14.69 -24.32 8.04
N ALA A 136 14.29 -23.73 6.91
CA ALA A 136 15.20 -23.34 5.86
C ALA A 136 16.23 -22.30 6.32
N LEU A 137 17.45 -22.41 5.80
CA LEU A 137 18.54 -21.47 5.95
C LEU A 137 18.68 -20.62 4.70
N VAL A 138 19.23 -19.42 4.80
CA VAL A 138 19.52 -18.58 3.63
C VAL A 138 20.57 -19.24 2.75
N LYS A 139 21.64 -19.77 3.36
CA LYS A 139 22.70 -20.51 2.67
C LYS A 139 23.31 -21.59 3.57
N TRP A 140 24.24 -22.37 3.04
CA TRP A 140 25.02 -23.36 3.75
C TRP A 140 25.80 -22.73 4.92
N ALA A 141 25.92 -23.50 6.03
CA ALA A 141 26.81 -23.13 7.11
C ALA A 141 28.25 -22.95 6.59
N SER A 142 28.87 -21.85 6.98
CA SER A 142 30.20 -21.47 6.50
C SER A 142 31.34 -21.80 7.47
N SER A 143 31.01 -22.28 8.68
CA SER A 143 32.01 -22.60 9.71
C SER A 143 31.57 -23.77 10.57
N LEU A 144 32.57 -24.45 11.17
CA LEU A 144 32.33 -25.50 12.14
C LEU A 144 31.56 -24.99 13.37
N LEU A 145 31.78 -23.75 13.79
CA LEU A 145 31.05 -23.16 14.91
C LEU A 145 29.56 -23.01 14.64
N GLN A 146 29.17 -22.68 13.40
CA GLN A 146 27.76 -22.67 13.00
C GLN A 146 27.15 -24.07 13.03
N LEU A 147 27.90 -25.10 12.63
CA LEU A 147 27.46 -26.49 12.72
C LEU A 147 27.36 -27.01 14.16
N LEU A 148 28.22 -26.54 15.05
CA LEU A 148 28.11 -26.87 16.48
C LEU A 148 26.86 -26.21 17.12
N GLY A 149 26.50 -25.02 16.66
CA GLY A 149 25.30 -24.32 17.09
C GLY A 149 23.99 -24.91 16.51
N ASP A 150 24.07 -25.43 15.27
CA ASP A 150 22.96 -26.11 14.59
C ASP A 150 23.49 -27.37 13.88
N PRO A 151 23.58 -28.51 14.57
CA PRO A 151 24.09 -29.74 13.99
C PRO A 151 23.25 -30.25 12.80
N LEU A 152 21.98 -29.83 12.71
CA LEU A 152 21.07 -30.20 11.62
C LEU A 152 21.18 -29.29 10.40
N ALA A 153 22.02 -28.26 10.44
CA ALA A 153 22.16 -27.26 9.36
C ALA A 153 22.45 -27.89 7.99
N LEU A 154 23.21 -28.99 7.95
CA LEU A 154 23.50 -29.69 6.68
C LEU A 154 22.27 -30.34 6.06
N MET A 155 21.30 -30.74 6.86
CA MET A 155 20.06 -31.42 6.43
C MET A 155 18.93 -30.42 6.11
N ARG A 156 19.03 -29.18 6.58
CA ARG A 156 18.00 -28.16 6.36
C ARG A 156 17.96 -27.74 4.89
N SER A 157 16.76 -27.41 4.39
CA SER A 157 16.57 -26.75 3.09
C SER A 157 17.28 -25.40 3.04
N LYS A 158 17.61 -24.95 1.84
CA LYS A 158 18.24 -23.65 1.60
C LYS A 158 17.38 -22.80 0.69
N MET A 159 17.33 -21.49 0.93
CA MET A 159 16.58 -20.56 0.08
C MET A 159 17.13 -20.53 -1.35
N SER A 160 18.44 -20.76 -1.55
CA SER A 160 19.01 -20.95 -2.89
C SER A 160 18.34 -22.07 -3.65
N GLN A 161 18.10 -23.21 -3.01
CA GLN A 161 17.42 -24.37 -3.62
C GLN A 161 15.96 -24.04 -3.98
N GLN A 162 15.27 -23.26 -3.15
CA GLN A 162 13.89 -22.81 -3.43
C GLN A 162 13.84 -21.92 -4.69
N ILE A 163 14.80 -21.02 -4.83
CA ILE A 163 14.92 -20.14 -6.00
C ILE A 163 15.29 -20.94 -7.26
N ASP A 164 16.22 -21.88 -7.16
CA ASP A 164 16.60 -22.76 -8.26
C ASP A 164 15.39 -23.60 -8.73
N GLN A 165 14.59 -24.12 -7.80
CA GLN A 165 13.34 -24.84 -8.10
C GLN A 165 12.33 -23.94 -8.80
N TYR A 166 12.20 -22.66 -8.36
CA TYR A 166 11.33 -21.71 -9.03
C TYR A 166 11.75 -21.47 -10.49
N TYR A 167 13.05 -21.29 -10.75
CA TYR A 167 13.54 -21.12 -12.12
C TYR A 167 13.35 -22.38 -12.95
N ALA A 168 13.53 -23.55 -12.38
CA ALA A 168 13.26 -24.81 -13.07
C ALA A 168 11.78 -24.94 -13.47
N ASP A 169 10.86 -24.56 -12.57
CA ASP A 169 9.42 -24.59 -12.83
C ASP A 169 8.96 -23.51 -13.82
N ASN A 170 9.71 -22.42 -14.00
CA ASN A 170 9.33 -21.26 -14.78
C ASN A 170 10.30 -20.97 -15.97
N GLN A 171 11.02 -21.97 -16.45
CA GLN A 171 11.91 -21.86 -17.62
C GLN A 171 12.99 -20.77 -17.47
N GLY A 172 13.51 -20.60 -16.26
CA GLY A 172 14.55 -19.64 -15.94
C GLY A 172 14.11 -18.18 -15.90
N LYS A 173 12.81 -17.88 -15.91
CA LYS A 173 12.28 -16.52 -15.95
C LYS A 173 11.35 -16.25 -14.77
N ALA A 174 11.40 -15.02 -14.26
CA ALA A 174 10.39 -14.47 -13.37
C ALA A 174 9.29 -13.79 -14.20
N ASN A 175 8.06 -13.79 -13.70
CA ASN A 175 6.95 -13.14 -14.38
C ASN A 175 6.72 -11.75 -13.75
N ALA A 176 6.68 -10.73 -14.60
CA ALA A 176 6.45 -9.34 -14.19
C ALA A 176 5.11 -9.10 -13.47
N LYS A 177 4.11 -9.96 -13.70
CA LYS A 177 2.81 -9.91 -13.04
C LYS A 177 2.74 -10.72 -11.74
N ASP A 178 3.83 -11.33 -11.31
CA ASP A 178 3.92 -11.97 -10.00
C ASP A 178 4.51 -10.99 -8.98
N VAL A 179 4.12 -11.15 -7.73
CA VAL A 179 4.72 -10.47 -6.58
C VAL A 179 5.55 -11.49 -5.82
N PHE A 180 6.77 -11.14 -5.49
CA PHE A 180 7.72 -12.02 -4.83
C PHE A 180 7.94 -11.59 -3.38
N VAL A 181 8.10 -12.55 -2.48
CA VAL A 181 8.43 -12.33 -1.08
C VAL A 181 9.62 -13.18 -0.68
N LEU A 182 10.61 -12.55 -0.07
CA LEU A 182 11.80 -13.16 0.50
C LEU A 182 11.84 -12.89 2.01
N TRP A 183 11.68 -13.93 2.84
CA TRP A 183 11.79 -13.82 4.29
C TRP A 183 12.52 -15.03 4.88
N GLY A 184 13.74 -14.82 5.35
CA GLY A 184 14.56 -15.85 5.95
C GLY A 184 15.67 -15.27 6.81
N GLY A 185 16.36 -16.15 7.53
CA GLY A 185 17.47 -15.80 8.40
C GLY A 185 17.25 -16.13 9.87
N GLY A 186 15.99 -16.35 10.29
CA GLY A 186 15.70 -16.72 11.68
C GLY A 186 16.40 -18.02 12.11
N ASN A 187 16.36 -19.04 11.27
CA ASN A 187 17.03 -20.31 11.55
C ASN A 187 18.57 -20.23 11.49
N ASP A 188 19.11 -19.32 10.68
CA ASP A 188 20.56 -19.07 10.64
C ASP A 188 21.09 -18.58 11.99
N MET A 189 20.28 -17.83 12.76
CA MET A 189 20.66 -17.31 14.07
C MET A 189 21.05 -18.40 15.07
N THR A 190 20.48 -19.59 14.99
CA THR A 190 20.79 -20.72 15.91
C THR A 190 22.26 -21.09 15.82
N GLY A 191 22.78 -21.28 14.60
CA GLY A 191 24.20 -21.54 14.39
C GLY A 191 25.09 -20.32 14.66
N ASP A 192 24.62 -19.14 14.32
CA ASP A 192 25.38 -17.89 14.43
C ASP A 192 25.54 -17.42 15.87
N MET A 193 24.65 -17.79 16.79
CA MET A 193 24.78 -17.50 18.21
C MET A 193 26.03 -18.13 18.83
N MET A 194 26.37 -19.37 18.46
CA MET A 194 27.62 -19.97 18.91
C MET A 194 28.85 -19.21 18.41
N GLN A 195 28.80 -18.77 17.16
CA GLN A 195 29.87 -17.95 16.58
C GLN A 195 29.98 -16.57 17.25
N ALA A 196 28.82 -15.96 17.57
CA ALA A 196 28.75 -14.69 18.28
C ALA A 196 29.31 -14.74 19.70
N ALA A 197 29.16 -15.86 20.38
CA ALA A 197 29.68 -16.07 21.74
C ALA A 197 31.22 -16.15 21.82
N MET A 198 31.91 -16.25 20.68
CA MET A 198 33.39 -16.31 20.67
C MET A 198 34.03 -14.94 20.91
N PRO A 199 35.07 -14.84 21.76
CA PRO A 199 35.70 -13.58 22.14
C PRO A 199 36.13 -12.68 20.97
N TRP A 200 36.56 -13.26 19.85
CA TRP A 200 37.00 -12.51 18.67
C TRP A 200 35.88 -11.86 17.89
N ASN A 201 34.62 -12.23 18.16
CA ASN A 201 33.43 -11.62 17.54
C ASN A 201 32.74 -10.59 18.45
N TRP A 202 33.15 -10.46 19.73
CA TRP A 202 32.47 -9.58 20.68
C TRP A 202 32.43 -8.12 20.22
N SER A 203 33.51 -7.60 19.62
CA SER A 203 33.49 -6.24 19.08
C SER A 203 32.41 -6.01 18.02
N LYS A 204 32.18 -6.99 17.18
CA LYS A 204 31.12 -6.93 16.15
C LYS A 204 29.71 -7.02 16.74
N VAL A 205 29.55 -7.95 17.68
CA VAL A 205 28.22 -8.28 18.22
C VAL A 205 27.79 -7.28 19.30
N LEU A 206 28.70 -6.83 20.18
CA LEU A 206 28.34 -5.90 21.25
C LEU A 206 28.18 -4.48 20.77
N THR A 207 28.94 -4.06 19.76
CA THR A 207 28.84 -2.70 19.21
C THR A 207 27.84 -2.59 18.04
N GLY A 208 27.56 -3.68 17.34
CA GLY A 208 26.70 -3.67 16.15
C GLY A 208 27.22 -2.80 14.99
N THR A 209 28.47 -2.33 15.06
CA THR A 209 29.02 -1.31 14.15
C THR A 209 29.71 -1.89 12.92
N GLN A 210 30.17 -3.12 12.98
CA GLN A 210 31.03 -3.74 11.96
C GLN A 210 30.29 -4.64 10.96
N GLY A 211 28.95 -4.63 10.96
CA GLY A 211 28.14 -5.50 10.11
C GLY A 211 27.92 -6.90 10.71
N TYR A 212 27.26 -7.76 9.92
CA TYR A 212 26.95 -9.12 10.34
C TYR A 212 28.19 -10.03 10.34
N LEU A 213 28.12 -11.15 11.07
CA LEU A 213 29.25 -12.08 11.25
C LEU A 213 29.76 -12.69 9.93
N ASP A 214 28.85 -12.90 8.98
CA ASP A 214 29.16 -13.41 7.65
C ASP A 214 28.35 -12.69 6.56
N ASN A 215 28.27 -13.25 5.34
CA ASN A 215 27.60 -12.61 4.20
C ASN A 215 26.15 -13.07 3.98
N LYS A 216 25.51 -13.79 4.90
CA LYS A 216 24.14 -14.32 4.72
C LYS A 216 23.10 -13.25 4.41
N PRO A 217 23.03 -12.09 5.13
CA PRO A 217 22.08 -11.03 4.78
C PRO A 217 22.36 -10.45 3.38
N ARG A 218 23.62 -10.38 2.94
CA ARG A 218 23.97 -9.94 1.58
C ARG A 218 23.54 -10.94 0.51
N VAL A 219 23.64 -12.23 0.82
CA VAL A 219 23.15 -13.30 -0.06
C VAL A 219 21.65 -13.21 -0.20
N LEU A 220 20.91 -13.03 0.90
CA LEU A 220 19.46 -12.83 0.86
C LEU A 220 19.09 -11.61 0.00
N ALA A 221 19.77 -10.48 0.16
CA ALA A 221 19.56 -9.30 -0.66
C ALA A 221 19.84 -9.58 -2.15
N SER A 222 20.87 -10.36 -2.45
CA SER A 222 21.24 -10.68 -3.84
C SER A 222 20.17 -11.48 -4.57
N TYR A 223 19.36 -12.27 -3.86
CA TYR A 223 18.23 -12.98 -4.46
C TYR A 223 17.17 -12.04 -5.01
N ALA A 224 16.93 -10.89 -4.36
CA ALA A 224 16.00 -9.88 -4.87
C ALA A 224 16.49 -9.30 -6.21
N GLY A 225 17.78 -8.92 -6.29
CA GLY A 225 18.37 -8.45 -7.54
C GLY A 225 18.42 -9.53 -8.64
N GLN A 226 18.64 -10.77 -8.26
CA GLN A 226 18.59 -11.89 -9.20
C GLN A 226 17.18 -12.06 -9.79
N LEU A 227 16.14 -12.05 -8.96
CA LEU A 227 14.76 -12.12 -9.43
C LEU A 227 14.41 -10.95 -10.36
N ALA A 228 14.86 -9.74 -10.04
CA ALA A 228 14.65 -8.57 -10.88
C ALA A 228 15.31 -8.72 -12.26
N ARG A 229 16.57 -9.16 -12.31
CA ARG A 229 17.27 -9.43 -13.60
C ARG A 229 16.60 -10.52 -14.44
N HIS A 230 15.86 -11.43 -13.82
CA HIS A 230 15.10 -12.48 -14.52
C HIS A 230 13.66 -12.06 -14.86
N GLY A 231 13.26 -10.82 -14.56
CA GLY A 231 12.00 -10.23 -15.00
C GLY A 231 10.98 -9.96 -13.89
N ALA A 232 11.32 -10.13 -12.61
CA ALA A 232 10.44 -9.74 -11.50
C ALA A 232 10.32 -8.21 -11.41
N GLU A 233 9.10 -7.70 -11.29
CA GLU A 233 8.84 -6.26 -11.14
C GLU A 233 8.60 -5.85 -9.68
N ASN A 234 8.13 -6.74 -8.81
CA ASN A 234 7.82 -6.43 -7.42
C ASN A 234 8.38 -7.49 -6.49
N VAL A 235 9.37 -7.13 -5.68
CA VAL A 235 10.06 -8.04 -4.77
C VAL A 235 10.07 -7.47 -3.36
N PHE A 236 9.34 -8.09 -2.44
CA PHE A 236 9.43 -7.81 -1.01
C PHE A 236 10.62 -8.52 -0.40
N VAL A 237 11.37 -7.81 0.43
CA VAL A 237 12.41 -8.38 1.28
C VAL A 237 12.14 -7.94 2.71
N MET A 238 12.00 -8.90 3.61
CA MET A 238 11.58 -8.64 4.96
C MET A 238 12.76 -8.71 5.93
N GLY A 239 12.85 -7.72 6.82
CA GLY A 239 13.75 -7.76 7.95
C GLY A 239 13.31 -8.80 8.99
N LEU A 240 14.22 -9.21 9.85
CA LEU A 240 13.91 -10.08 10.98
C LEU A 240 13.21 -9.29 12.09
N PRO A 241 12.25 -9.90 12.81
CA PRO A 241 11.59 -9.30 13.97
C PRO A 241 12.54 -9.17 15.17
N ASP A 242 12.12 -8.45 16.21
CA ASP A 242 12.87 -8.37 17.47
C ASP A 242 12.77 -9.70 18.25
N PRO A 243 13.83 -10.49 18.32
CA PRO A 243 13.80 -11.78 19.02
C PRO A 243 13.79 -11.61 20.53
N GLY A 244 14.28 -10.47 21.04
CA GLY A 244 14.42 -10.21 22.46
C GLY A 244 13.08 -10.09 23.19
N LEU A 245 12.00 -9.87 22.46
CA LEU A 245 10.63 -9.77 22.99
C LEU A 245 9.82 -11.07 22.87
N ALA A 246 10.33 -12.07 22.17
CA ALA A 246 9.64 -13.35 22.02
C ALA A 246 9.69 -14.19 23.32
N PRO A 247 8.69 -15.01 23.60
CA PRO A 247 8.71 -15.97 24.73
C PRO A 247 9.96 -16.84 24.75
N PHE A 248 10.52 -17.13 23.57
CA PHE A 248 11.79 -17.83 23.43
C PHE A 248 12.94 -17.17 24.21
N SER A 249 13.08 -15.86 24.15
CA SER A 249 14.15 -15.13 24.85
C SER A 249 13.98 -15.17 26.36
N GLY A 250 12.76 -15.04 26.86
CA GLY A 250 12.46 -15.16 28.28
C GLY A 250 12.74 -16.56 28.83
N SER A 251 12.46 -17.59 28.04
CA SER A 251 12.64 -19.01 28.41
C SER A 251 14.01 -19.59 28.01
N ALA A 252 14.90 -18.80 27.38
CA ALA A 252 16.15 -19.28 26.78
C ALA A 252 17.07 -20.03 27.75
N ILE A 253 17.10 -19.63 29.03
CA ILE A 253 17.92 -20.29 30.07
C ILE A 253 17.52 -21.75 30.24
N VAL A 254 16.22 -22.03 30.33
CA VAL A 254 15.68 -23.38 30.49
C VAL A 254 15.66 -24.10 29.14
N GLY A 255 15.32 -23.40 28.06
CA GLY A 255 15.33 -23.96 26.71
C GLY A 255 16.70 -24.51 26.31
N ALA A 256 17.78 -23.82 26.63
CA ALA A 256 19.14 -24.29 26.37
C ALA A 256 19.51 -25.53 27.21
N THR A 257 19.11 -25.56 28.48
CA THR A 257 19.36 -26.70 29.36
C THR A 257 18.50 -27.92 29.00
N VAL A 258 17.22 -27.71 28.72
CA VAL A 258 16.25 -28.74 28.37
C VAL A 258 16.48 -29.26 26.96
N GLY A 259 16.79 -28.38 26.00
CA GLY A 259 17.11 -28.80 24.64
C GLY A 259 18.38 -29.65 24.57
N SER A 260 19.39 -29.34 25.39
CA SER A 260 20.58 -30.19 25.54
C SER A 260 20.25 -31.52 26.18
N MET A 261 19.39 -31.59 27.22
CA MET A 261 18.92 -32.82 27.82
C MET A 261 18.10 -33.68 26.83
N GLY A 262 17.19 -33.06 26.05
CA GLY A 262 16.42 -33.78 25.03
C GLY A 262 17.29 -34.37 23.92
N MET A 263 18.37 -33.69 23.52
CA MET A 263 19.36 -34.21 22.57
C MET A 263 20.08 -35.48 23.14
N PHE A 264 20.38 -35.48 24.44
CA PHE A 264 21.05 -36.65 25.07
C PHE A 264 20.08 -37.78 25.39
N MET A 265 18.79 -37.49 25.51
CA MET A 265 17.77 -38.49 25.91
C MET A 265 16.91 -39.01 24.75
N GLY A 266 16.91 -38.29 23.63
CA GLY A 266 16.16 -38.67 22.43
C GLY A 266 16.58 -40.06 21.90
N GLY A 267 15.61 -40.96 21.74
CA GLY A 267 15.85 -42.34 21.35
C GLY A 267 16.28 -43.26 22.47
N THR A 268 16.26 -42.83 23.73
CA THR A 268 16.49 -43.67 24.90
C THR A 268 15.17 -44.09 25.56
N PRO A 269 15.16 -45.22 26.35
CA PRO A 269 13.98 -45.61 27.12
C PRO A 269 13.53 -44.57 28.16
N LEU A 270 14.29 -43.51 28.39
CA LEU A 270 14.00 -42.44 29.34
C LEU A 270 13.29 -41.27 28.70
N GLU A 271 13.03 -41.30 27.40
CA GLU A 271 12.32 -40.27 26.67
C GLU A 271 10.92 -39.96 27.24
N PHE A 272 10.27 -41.01 27.83
CA PHE A 272 8.97 -40.86 28.50
C PHE A 272 9.02 -40.04 29.80
N LEU A 273 10.18 -39.87 30.40
CA LEU A 273 10.34 -39.07 31.62
C LEU A 273 10.47 -37.58 31.36
N ASP A 274 10.80 -37.16 30.12
CA ASP A 274 10.99 -35.81 29.65
C ASP A 274 10.86 -34.71 30.76
N PRO A 275 11.81 -34.62 31.70
CA PRO A 275 11.70 -33.68 32.83
C PRO A 275 11.68 -32.23 32.36
N GLY A 276 12.17 -31.96 31.14
CA GLY A 276 12.14 -30.69 30.51
C GLY A 276 10.77 -30.22 30.15
N SER A 277 9.94 -31.09 29.65
CA SER A 277 8.52 -30.83 29.33
C SER A 277 7.73 -30.44 30.57
N TRP A 278 7.99 -31.07 31.70
CA TRP A 278 7.32 -30.73 32.96
C TRP A 278 7.74 -29.37 33.51
N VAL A 279 9.02 -29.04 33.45
CA VAL A 279 9.54 -27.73 33.89
C VAL A 279 8.95 -26.63 33.02
N LEU A 280 9.00 -26.79 31.71
CA LEU A 280 8.40 -25.81 30.77
C LEU A 280 6.90 -25.69 30.94
N GLY A 281 6.18 -26.80 31.18
CA GLY A 281 4.75 -26.79 31.49
C GLY A 281 4.40 -26.06 32.79
N ALA A 282 5.20 -26.22 33.85
CA ALA A 282 5.03 -25.50 35.10
C ALA A 282 5.31 -23.97 34.92
N MET A 283 6.35 -23.63 34.17
CA MET A 283 6.67 -22.23 33.82
C MET A 283 5.54 -21.58 33.01
N ASP A 284 5.03 -22.30 32.02
CA ASP A 284 3.93 -21.87 31.20
C ASP A 284 2.67 -21.58 32.02
N SER A 285 2.30 -22.49 32.92
CA SER A 285 1.16 -22.32 33.81
C SER A 285 1.32 -21.11 34.72
N TYR A 286 2.49 -20.90 35.29
CA TYR A 286 2.77 -19.71 36.12
C TYR A 286 2.61 -18.42 35.33
N LEU A 287 3.21 -18.34 34.12
CA LEU A 287 3.14 -17.15 33.29
C LEU A 287 1.72 -16.91 32.81
N ARG A 288 0.99 -17.95 32.43
CA ARG A 288 -0.38 -17.87 31.94
C ARG A 288 -1.33 -17.33 33.02
N ASP A 289 -1.19 -17.76 34.26
CA ASP A 289 -1.96 -17.27 35.40
C ASP A 289 -1.66 -15.81 35.75
N LYS A 290 -0.46 -15.29 35.43
CA LYS A 290 0.00 -13.97 35.82
C LYS A 290 0.05 -12.94 34.71
N SER A 291 -0.18 -13.34 33.46
CA SER A 291 0.12 -12.53 32.30
C SER A 291 -1.04 -11.71 31.75
N HIS A 292 -2.11 -11.54 32.53
CA HIS A 292 -3.26 -10.78 32.06
C HIS A 292 -2.93 -9.30 31.81
N LEU A 293 -2.90 -8.91 30.53
CA LEU A 293 -2.81 -7.51 30.10
C LEU A 293 -4.19 -6.83 30.26
N VAL A 294 -4.77 -6.88 31.44
CA VAL A 294 -6.10 -6.31 31.67
C VAL A 294 -6.02 -4.80 31.66
N GLY A 295 -6.33 -4.19 30.52
CA GLY A 295 -6.73 -2.79 30.42
C GLY A 295 -5.64 -1.75 30.59
N SER A 296 -4.35 -2.12 30.58
CA SER A 296 -3.25 -1.16 30.68
C SER A 296 -2.30 -1.28 29.50
N PRO A 297 -1.89 -0.16 28.86
CA PRO A 297 -0.81 -0.20 27.91
C PRO A 297 0.46 -0.69 28.61
N VAL A 298 1.21 -1.57 27.96
CA VAL A 298 2.53 -1.98 28.41
C VAL A 298 3.47 -0.79 28.16
N ASN A 299 3.82 -0.04 29.18
CA ASN A 299 4.65 1.15 29.02
C ASN A 299 6.07 0.82 28.49
N ASN A 300 6.52 -0.40 28.72
CA ASN A 300 7.80 -0.91 28.23
C ASN A 300 7.70 -2.43 28.08
N ALA A 301 7.68 -2.92 26.85
CA ALA A 301 7.56 -4.35 26.55
C ALA A 301 8.75 -5.16 27.08
N ASP A 302 9.95 -4.60 27.06
CA ASP A 302 11.15 -5.25 27.61
C ASP A 302 11.04 -5.48 29.11
N GLU A 303 10.72 -4.44 29.85
CA GLU A 303 10.58 -4.53 31.30
C GLU A 303 9.43 -5.48 31.66
N TYR A 304 8.33 -5.44 30.94
CA TYR A 304 7.20 -6.33 31.17
C TYR A 304 7.60 -7.80 30.97
N MET A 305 8.30 -8.12 29.90
CA MET A 305 8.76 -9.48 29.61
C MET A 305 9.81 -9.92 30.64
N ILE A 306 10.86 -9.10 30.88
CA ILE A 306 11.95 -9.41 31.79
C ILE A 306 11.44 -9.61 33.23
N ASP A 307 10.55 -8.75 33.72
CA ASP A 307 10.03 -8.84 35.06
C ASP A 307 9.19 -10.10 35.29
N ASN A 308 8.30 -10.43 34.34
CA ASN A 308 7.45 -11.60 34.49
C ASN A 308 8.25 -12.90 34.46
N TYR A 309 9.21 -13.02 33.55
CA TYR A 309 10.08 -14.19 33.48
C TYR A 309 11.04 -14.27 34.69
N ALA A 310 11.60 -13.15 35.15
CA ALA A 310 12.46 -13.12 36.33
C ALA A 310 11.71 -13.53 37.62
N ARG A 311 10.48 -13.07 37.78
CA ARG A 311 9.61 -13.48 38.92
C ARG A 311 9.25 -14.97 38.83
N MET A 312 8.98 -15.47 37.65
CA MET A 312 8.75 -16.90 37.43
C MET A 312 9.97 -17.71 37.84
N TYR A 313 11.17 -17.39 37.37
CA TYR A 313 12.40 -18.09 37.76
C TYR A 313 12.63 -18.02 39.28
N HIS A 314 12.41 -16.86 39.89
CA HIS A 314 12.53 -16.71 41.33
C HIS A 314 11.49 -17.54 42.11
N HIS A 315 10.28 -17.68 41.58
CA HIS A 315 9.26 -18.53 42.18
C HIS A 315 9.70 -19.99 42.27
N PHE A 316 10.32 -20.51 41.21
CA PHE A 316 10.80 -21.91 41.18
C PHE A 316 12.17 -22.08 41.88
N LEU A 317 13.00 -21.05 41.91
CA LEU A 317 14.34 -21.07 42.52
C LEU A 317 14.53 -19.83 43.40
N PRO A 318 13.90 -19.78 44.59
CA PRO A 318 13.84 -18.58 45.43
C PRO A 318 15.18 -18.20 46.08
N LEU A 319 16.16 -19.11 46.06
CA LEU A 319 17.53 -18.81 46.57
C LEU A 319 18.28 -17.81 45.68
N ILE A 320 17.88 -17.66 44.43
CA ILE A 320 18.50 -16.71 43.50
C ILE A 320 17.63 -15.45 43.43
N PRO A 321 18.22 -14.26 43.76
CA PRO A 321 17.48 -13.00 43.71
C PRO A 321 16.90 -12.70 42.31
N THR A 322 15.77 -12.08 42.26
CA THR A 322 15.10 -11.67 40.99
C THR A 322 16.02 -10.80 40.11
N SER A 323 16.87 -9.97 40.75
CA SER A 323 17.84 -9.13 40.01
C SER A 323 18.84 -9.95 39.20
N LEU A 324 19.31 -11.08 39.71
CA LEU A 324 20.21 -11.96 38.95
C LEU A 324 19.47 -12.65 37.80
N TRP A 325 18.23 -13.06 38.00
CA TRP A 325 17.38 -13.61 36.92
C TRP A 325 17.14 -12.59 35.81
N ARG A 326 16.93 -11.32 36.17
CA ARG A 326 16.83 -10.24 35.15
C ARG A 326 18.07 -10.18 34.27
N TYR A 327 19.29 -10.19 34.85
CA TYR A 327 20.52 -10.19 34.06
C TYR A 327 20.65 -11.43 33.19
N ALA A 328 20.27 -12.58 33.70
CA ALA A 328 20.30 -13.83 32.94
C ALA A 328 19.36 -13.84 31.72
N ILE A 329 18.27 -13.07 31.75
CA ILE A 329 17.34 -12.88 30.62
C ILE A 329 17.86 -11.77 29.68
N ILE A 330 18.33 -10.65 30.24
CA ILE A 330 18.73 -9.46 29.46
C ILE A 330 19.92 -9.79 28.54
N ILE A 331 20.93 -10.52 29.05
CA ILE A 331 22.17 -10.76 28.30
C ILE A 331 21.91 -11.55 27.00
N PRO A 332 21.24 -12.72 27.02
CA PRO A 332 20.92 -13.44 25.79
C PRO A 332 19.99 -12.67 24.86
N ALA A 333 18.99 -11.97 25.40
CA ALA A 333 18.05 -11.16 24.61
C ALA A 333 18.80 -10.03 23.88
N GLN A 334 19.73 -9.34 24.56
CA GLN A 334 20.52 -8.29 23.95
C GLN A 334 21.48 -8.83 22.88
N LEU A 335 22.08 -9.99 23.12
CA LEU A 335 22.93 -10.65 22.13
C LEU A 335 22.16 -10.97 20.86
N GLN A 336 20.98 -11.55 21.00
CA GLN A 336 20.10 -11.85 19.86
C GLN A 336 19.67 -10.59 19.11
N ARG A 337 19.30 -9.53 19.83
CA ARG A 337 18.95 -8.23 19.23
C ARG A 337 20.10 -7.63 18.44
N ASN A 338 21.31 -7.66 18.98
CA ASN A 338 22.48 -7.13 18.29
C ASN A 338 22.76 -7.91 17.00
N LEU A 339 22.60 -9.22 17.02
CA LEU A 339 22.72 -10.05 15.81
C LEU A 339 21.65 -9.68 14.77
N VAL A 340 20.40 -9.59 15.17
CA VAL A 340 19.29 -9.24 14.26
C VAL A 340 19.45 -7.81 13.73
N ASN A 341 19.86 -6.87 14.55
CA ASN A 341 20.11 -5.50 14.11
C ASN A 341 21.25 -5.44 13.08
N SER A 342 22.33 -6.20 13.30
CA SER A 342 23.44 -6.31 12.34
C SER A 342 22.96 -6.98 11.02
N TRP A 343 22.14 -8.01 11.13
CA TRP A 343 21.49 -8.67 9.97
C TRP A 343 20.67 -7.67 9.17
N ASN A 344 19.70 -7.02 9.82
CA ASN A 344 18.80 -6.08 9.16
C ASN A 344 19.56 -4.90 8.55
N LYS A 345 20.60 -4.41 9.21
CA LYS A 345 21.45 -3.34 8.68
C LYS A 345 22.23 -3.77 7.43
N ASP A 346 22.86 -4.94 7.45
CA ASP A 346 23.59 -5.46 6.28
C ASP A 346 22.64 -5.79 5.12
N LEU A 347 21.46 -6.34 5.44
CA LEU A 347 20.41 -6.58 4.47
C LEU A 347 19.99 -5.28 3.78
N GLN A 348 19.63 -4.25 4.54
CA GLN A 348 19.25 -2.95 4.01
C GLN A 348 20.38 -2.31 3.20
N ASN A 349 21.62 -2.36 3.69
CA ASN A 349 22.77 -1.79 3.00
C ASN A 349 23.02 -2.43 1.64
N THR A 350 22.81 -3.74 1.52
CA THR A 350 22.99 -4.47 0.26
C THR A 350 21.82 -4.28 -0.68
N LEU A 351 20.60 -4.18 -0.15
CA LEU A 351 19.40 -3.93 -0.97
C LEU A 351 19.43 -2.60 -1.71
N LYS A 352 20.14 -1.60 -1.17
CA LYS A 352 20.31 -0.29 -1.84
C LYS A 352 20.92 -0.40 -3.22
N ASP A 353 21.78 -1.37 -3.41
CA ASP A 353 22.57 -1.56 -4.63
C ASP A 353 21.96 -2.62 -5.55
N GLN A 354 20.82 -3.22 -5.16
CA GLN A 354 20.13 -4.20 -6.00
C GLN A 354 19.24 -3.52 -7.05
N GLU A 355 19.20 -4.10 -8.23
CA GLU A 355 18.31 -3.68 -9.29
C GLU A 355 16.85 -4.07 -9.00
N GLY A 356 15.92 -3.37 -9.63
CA GLY A 356 14.50 -3.68 -9.59
C GLY A 356 13.71 -2.89 -8.55
N ASN A 357 12.40 -3.17 -8.52
CA ASN A 357 11.47 -2.57 -7.56
C ASN A 357 11.44 -3.42 -6.29
N VAL A 358 12.38 -3.17 -5.40
CA VAL A 358 12.54 -3.87 -4.14
C VAL A 358 11.86 -3.10 -3.02
N ILE A 359 10.96 -3.77 -2.30
CA ILE A 359 10.21 -3.22 -1.17
C ILE A 359 10.75 -3.84 0.11
N TYR A 360 11.52 -3.08 0.88
CA TYR A 360 11.99 -3.51 2.20
C TYR A 360 10.88 -3.31 3.24
N ALA A 361 10.69 -4.29 4.11
CA ALA A 361 9.73 -4.24 5.21
C ALA A 361 10.46 -4.25 6.57
N ASP A 362 10.22 -3.22 7.37
CA ASP A 362 10.76 -3.09 8.73
C ASP A 362 9.92 -3.89 9.74
N ILE A 363 10.08 -5.21 9.70
CA ILE A 363 9.37 -6.12 10.63
C ILE A 363 9.87 -5.93 12.05
N TYR A 364 11.14 -5.56 12.24
CA TYR A 364 11.70 -5.28 13.56
C TYR A 364 10.96 -4.15 14.27
N GLY A 365 10.82 -3.01 13.59
CA GLY A 365 10.11 -1.85 14.12
C GLY A 365 8.63 -2.13 14.35
N LEU A 366 7.97 -2.81 13.40
CA LEU A 366 6.57 -3.22 13.56
C LEU A 366 6.36 -4.09 14.80
N TRP A 367 7.25 -5.06 15.02
CA TRP A 367 7.18 -5.99 16.14
C TRP A 367 7.26 -5.28 17.48
N GLN A 368 8.23 -4.35 17.62
CA GLN A 368 8.39 -3.53 18.81
C GLN A 368 7.16 -2.65 19.06
N GLU A 369 6.61 -2.02 18.02
CA GLU A 369 5.44 -1.16 18.13
C GLU A 369 4.20 -1.93 18.60
N VAL A 370 4.00 -3.14 18.10
CA VAL A 370 2.87 -4.00 18.52
C VAL A 370 3.06 -4.45 19.96
N GLN A 371 4.26 -4.87 20.36
CA GLN A 371 4.51 -5.33 21.72
C GLN A 371 4.51 -4.23 22.78
N ASN A 372 4.83 -2.98 22.40
CA ASN A 372 4.72 -1.85 23.30
C ASN A 372 3.28 -1.37 23.53
N ASP A 373 2.34 -1.75 22.66
CA ASP A 373 0.92 -1.41 22.80
C ASP A 373 0.00 -2.55 22.33
N PRO A 374 0.19 -3.78 22.84
CA PRO A 374 -0.46 -4.96 22.28
C PRO A 374 -1.99 -4.91 22.40
N PHE A 375 -2.50 -4.32 23.47
CA PHE A 375 -3.93 -4.24 23.72
C PHE A 375 -4.67 -3.44 22.63
N SER A 376 -4.09 -2.34 22.15
CA SER A 376 -4.66 -1.56 21.02
C SER A 376 -4.79 -2.36 19.75
N TYR A 377 -3.93 -3.37 19.54
CA TYR A 377 -3.99 -4.29 18.41
C TYR A 377 -4.91 -5.49 18.67
N GLY A 378 -5.42 -5.63 19.87
CA GLY A 378 -6.34 -6.69 20.27
C GLY A 378 -5.68 -7.88 20.96
N PHE A 379 -4.40 -7.80 21.32
CA PHE A 379 -3.70 -8.86 22.05
C PHE A 379 -3.88 -8.71 23.55
N THR A 380 -4.11 -9.83 24.23
CA THR A 380 -4.22 -9.90 25.69
C THR A 380 -3.03 -10.64 26.30
N ASN A 381 -2.26 -11.38 25.54
CA ASN A 381 -1.10 -12.10 26.01
C ASN A 381 0.06 -12.07 25.00
N THR A 382 1.23 -11.61 25.48
CA THR A 382 2.50 -11.54 24.72
C THR A 382 3.63 -12.33 25.37
N LEU A 383 3.40 -12.93 26.55
CA LEU A 383 4.43 -13.64 27.31
C LEU A 383 4.53 -15.12 26.97
N VAL A 384 3.44 -15.71 26.53
CA VAL A 384 3.35 -17.11 26.12
C VAL A 384 2.59 -17.22 24.81
N GLY A 385 2.67 -18.38 24.17
CA GLY A 385 1.92 -18.66 22.94
C GLY A 385 0.60 -19.36 23.18
N GLN A 386 -0.13 -19.64 22.10
CA GLN A 386 -1.30 -20.54 22.11
C GLN A 386 -0.93 -21.96 22.50
N CYS A 387 0.32 -22.35 22.27
CA CYS A 387 0.89 -23.63 22.68
C CYS A 387 1.70 -23.47 23.96
N THR A 388 1.71 -24.49 24.81
CA THR A 388 2.57 -24.54 26.00
C THR A 388 4.03 -24.28 25.62
N LEU A 389 4.77 -23.55 26.45
CA LEU A 389 6.19 -23.31 26.25
C LEU A 389 6.96 -24.61 25.95
N GLY A 390 7.82 -24.54 24.93
CA GLY A 390 8.59 -25.71 24.47
C GLY A 390 7.84 -26.64 23.51
N LYS A 391 6.57 -26.40 23.25
CA LYS A 391 5.83 -27.10 22.20
C LYS A 391 5.77 -26.25 20.95
N GLU A 392 6.24 -26.81 19.84
CA GLU A 392 6.11 -26.21 18.52
C GLU A 392 4.66 -26.25 18.05
N SER A 393 4.21 -25.27 17.31
CA SER A 393 2.85 -25.19 16.78
C SER A 393 2.47 -26.41 15.91
N THR A 394 3.45 -27.05 15.28
CA THR A 394 3.26 -28.27 14.48
C THR A 394 2.90 -29.50 15.32
N ASN A 395 3.12 -29.46 16.63
CA ASN A 395 2.87 -30.54 17.58
C ASN A 395 1.91 -30.12 18.71
N CYS A 396 1.00 -29.20 18.43
CA CYS A 396 0.09 -28.62 19.39
C CYS A 396 -1.29 -28.48 18.73
N ASP A 397 -2.03 -29.57 18.72
CA ASP A 397 -3.34 -29.63 18.08
C ASP A 397 -4.46 -29.16 19.01
N LYS A 398 -5.52 -28.65 18.42
CA LYS A 398 -6.74 -28.30 19.16
C LYS A 398 -7.32 -29.52 19.80
N GLY A 399 -7.50 -29.44 21.11
CA GLY A 399 -7.92 -30.59 21.94
C GLY A 399 -6.78 -31.26 22.69
N ASP A 400 -5.53 -30.98 22.35
CA ASP A 400 -4.38 -31.40 23.15
C ASP A 400 -4.31 -30.59 24.45
N SER A 401 -3.77 -31.20 25.51
CA SER A 401 -3.52 -30.53 26.80
C SER A 401 -2.50 -29.34 26.67
N TYR A 402 -1.79 -29.26 25.57
CA TYR A 402 -0.80 -28.23 25.26
C TYR A 402 -1.36 -27.03 24.50
N TYR A 403 -2.62 -27.11 24.03
CA TYR A 403 -3.27 -26.06 23.28
C TYR A 403 -4.15 -25.18 24.17
N HIS A 404 -3.92 -23.88 24.17
CA HIS A 404 -4.61 -22.88 24.98
C HIS A 404 -5.35 -21.81 24.16
N GLY A 405 -5.44 -21.97 22.85
CA GLY A 405 -6.06 -20.98 21.97
C GLY A 405 -7.58 -20.78 22.15
N ASP A 406 -8.24 -21.61 22.96
CA ASP A 406 -9.67 -21.55 23.25
C ASP A 406 -9.98 -20.99 24.67
N ASP A 407 -8.99 -20.53 25.43
CA ASP A 407 -9.12 -20.05 26.79
C ASP A 407 -9.70 -18.62 26.93
N GLY A 408 -9.97 -17.98 25.80
CA GLY A 408 -10.50 -16.61 25.73
C GLY A 408 -9.45 -15.53 25.64
N GLU A 409 -8.17 -15.86 25.73
CA GLU A 409 -7.05 -14.95 25.49
C GLU A 409 -6.76 -14.79 24.01
N VAL A 410 -6.21 -13.64 23.63
CA VAL A 410 -5.72 -13.37 22.28
C VAL A 410 -4.20 -13.26 22.33
N TYR A 411 -3.56 -14.26 21.81
CA TYR A 411 -2.11 -14.40 21.86
C TYR A 411 -1.43 -13.73 20.68
N MET A 412 -0.27 -13.09 20.92
CA MET A 412 0.57 -12.55 19.86
C MET A 412 1.38 -13.67 19.16
N TYR A 413 1.65 -14.75 19.87
CA TYR A 413 2.41 -15.91 19.40
C TYR A 413 1.56 -17.18 19.34
N THR A 414 1.86 -18.04 18.38
CA THR A 414 1.30 -19.39 18.32
C THR A 414 2.04 -20.32 19.26
N ASP A 415 3.35 -20.28 19.22
CA ASP A 415 4.27 -20.99 20.11
C ASP A 415 5.27 -19.99 20.74
N TRP A 416 6.45 -20.42 21.09
CA TRP A 416 7.44 -19.56 21.77
C TRP A 416 8.17 -18.56 20.84
N HIS A 417 8.02 -18.65 19.49
CA HIS A 417 8.67 -17.74 18.55
C HIS A 417 7.87 -17.45 17.26
N HIS A 418 6.92 -18.29 16.88
CA HIS A 418 6.11 -18.05 15.69
C HIS A 418 4.94 -17.10 15.99
N PRO A 419 4.65 -16.15 15.10
CA PRO A 419 3.52 -15.24 15.27
C PRO A 419 2.18 -15.97 15.16
N SER A 420 1.20 -15.51 15.93
CA SER A 420 -0.17 -16.00 15.84
C SER A 420 -0.82 -15.62 14.50
N PRO A 421 -1.98 -16.21 14.14
CA PRO A 421 -2.73 -15.79 12.96
C PRO A 421 -3.07 -14.30 12.98
N GLN A 422 -3.40 -13.74 14.13
CA GLN A 422 -3.72 -12.32 14.28
C GLN A 422 -2.48 -11.44 14.01
N MET A 423 -1.30 -11.84 14.50
CA MET A 423 -0.07 -11.13 14.19
C MET A 423 0.33 -11.29 12.72
N ASN A 424 0.09 -12.44 12.12
CA ASN A 424 0.28 -12.64 10.67
C ASN A 424 -0.63 -11.73 9.84
N GLN A 425 -1.86 -11.48 10.27
CA GLN A 425 -2.74 -10.52 9.62
C GLN A 425 -2.15 -9.10 9.71
N ILE A 426 -1.65 -8.68 10.87
CA ILE A 426 -0.97 -7.38 11.03
C ILE A 426 0.21 -7.26 10.08
N ILE A 427 1.03 -8.30 9.96
CA ILE A 427 2.17 -8.33 9.04
C ILE A 427 1.69 -8.12 7.59
N ALA A 428 0.65 -8.84 7.16
CA ALA A 428 0.08 -8.69 5.82
C ALA A 428 -0.44 -7.26 5.56
N GLU A 429 -1.20 -6.72 6.51
CA GLU A 429 -1.76 -5.35 6.44
C GLU A 429 -0.64 -4.31 6.38
N TYR A 430 0.44 -4.52 7.12
CA TYR A 430 1.64 -3.68 7.07
C TYR A 430 2.31 -3.71 5.70
N LEU A 431 2.59 -4.91 5.17
CA LEU A 431 3.22 -5.07 3.85
C LEU A 431 2.39 -4.41 2.75
N LEU A 432 1.08 -4.61 2.77
CA LEU A 432 0.17 -3.98 1.81
C LEU A 432 0.12 -2.47 1.97
N SER A 433 0.21 -1.94 3.20
CA SER A 433 0.20 -0.50 3.46
C SER A 433 1.40 0.21 2.85
N ILE A 434 2.60 -0.36 2.98
CA ILE A 434 3.81 0.21 2.39
C ILE A 434 3.87 0.01 0.86
N PHE A 435 3.39 -1.12 0.36
CA PHE A 435 3.32 -1.41 -1.06
C PHE A 435 2.39 -0.47 -1.82
N ASN A 436 1.21 -0.22 -1.26
CA ASN A 436 0.18 0.60 -1.89
C ASN A 436 0.39 2.10 -1.69
N ALA A 437 1.22 2.52 -0.73
CA ALA A 437 1.40 3.93 -0.40
C ALA A 437 1.76 4.83 -1.59
N PRO A 438 2.73 4.49 -2.46
CA PRO A 438 3.01 5.31 -3.63
C PRO A 438 1.82 5.44 -4.58
N GLY A 439 1.01 4.39 -4.69
CA GLY A 439 -0.21 4.41 -5.49
C GLY A 439 -1.27 5.37 -4.93
N TYR A 440 -1.45 5.44 -3.63
CA TYR A 440 -2.34 6.42 -3.00
C TYR A 440 -1.82 7.85 -3.16
N ILE A 441 -0.53 8.08 -2.90
CA ILE A 441 0.08 9.40 -2.98
C ILE A 441 0.11 9.95 -4.41
N SER A 442 0.19 9.10 -5.42
CA SER A 442 0.08 9.53 -6.83
C SER A 442 -1.23 10.25 -7.14
N SER A 443 -2.29 10.04 -6.35
CA SER A 443 -3.57 10.73 -6.50
C SER A 443 -3.54 12.23 -6.15
N LEU A 444 -2.48 12.73 -5.51
CA LEU A 444 -2.29 14.17 -5.29
C LEU A 444 -2.27 14.92 -6.62
N ALA A 445 -1.56 14.43 -7.62
CA ALA A 445 -1.52 15.03 -8.96
C ALA A 445 -2.87 14.95 -9.71
N ARG A 446 -3.71 13.95 -9.39
CA ARG A 446 -5.08 13.87 -9.92
C ARG A 446 -5.95 15.05 -9.45
N THR A 447 -5.74 15.51 -8.23
CA THR A 447 -6.47 16.69 -7.72
C THR A 447 -6.04 17.97 -8.44
N GLU A 448 -4.74 18.10 -8.76
CA GLU A 448 -4.27 19.22 -9.59
C GLU A 448 -4.93 19.21 -10.99
N GLU A 449 -5.09 18.04 -11.59
CA GLU A 449 -5.79 17.89 -12.88
C GLU A 449 -7.26 18.32 -12.78
N LEU A 450 -7.96 17.98 -11.69
CA LEU A 450 -9.34 18.41 -11.46
C LEU A 450 -9.44 19.94 -11.35
N ASN A 451 -8.55 20.57 -10.57
CA ASN A 451 -8.52 22.03 -10.42
C ASN A 451 -8.21 22.71 -11.73
N GLU A 452 -7.30 22.16 -12.54
CA GLU A 452 -6.97 22.69 -13.86
C GLU A 452 -8.17 22.59 -14.82
N ASN A 453 -8.92 21.51 -14.80
CA ASN A 453 -10.13 21.39 -15.63
C ASN A 453 -11.19 22.42 -15.24
N VAL A 454 -11.34 22.70 -13.94
CA VAL A 454 -12.25 23.75 -13.45
C VAL A 454 -11.79 25.12 -13.91
N ARG A 455 -10.50 25.45 -13.79
CA ARG A 455 -9.91 26.70 -14.26
C ARG A 455 -10.08 26.86 -15.79
N HIS A 456 -9.75 25.83 -16.54
CA HIS A 456 -9.88 25.84 -18.00
C HIS A 456 -11.33 26.07 -18.44
N ASN A 457 -12.28 25.39 -17.82
CA ASN A 457 -13.72 25.57 -18.09
C ASN A 457 -14.16 27.01 -17.80
N PHE A 458 -13.70 27.60 -16.70
CA PHE A 458 -13.98 28.98 -16.31
C PHE A 458 -13.47 29.97 -17.36
N VAL A 459 -12.21 29.91 -17.74
CA VAL A 459 -11.63 30.84 -18.73
C VAL A 459 -12.27 30.64 -20.11
N ASN A 460 -12.44 29.43 -20.53
CA ASN A 460 -12.99 29.10 -21.84
C ASN A 460 -14.44 29.55 -22.02
N ASN A 461 -15.24 29.55 -20.94
CA ASN A 461 -16.60 30.07 -20.96
C ASN A 461 -16.63 31.55 -21.33
N HIS A 462 -15.72 32.33 -20.76
CA HIS A 462 -15.62 33.77 -21.08
C HIS A 462 -15.13 34.04 -22.50
N LEU A 463 -14.16 33.28 -23.00
CA LEU A 463 -13.66 33.39 -24.36
C LEU A 463 -14.77 33.12 -25.41
N LYS A 464 -15.64 32.15 -25.17
CA LYS A 464 -16.75 31.82 -26.08
C LYS A 464 -17.70 32.97 -26.31
N PHE A 465 -18.11 33.66 -25.25
CA PHE A 465 -19.04 34.77 -25.33
C PHE A 465 -18.39 36.08 -25.73
N ALA A 466 -17.13 36.32 -25.31
CA ALA A 466 -16.37 37.53 -25.70
C ALA A 466 -16.23 37.66 -27.21
N ARG A 467 -16.25 36.57 -27.96
CA ARG A 467 -16.18 36.53 -29.41
C ARG A 467 -17.35 37.26 -30.11
N PHE A 468 -18.50 37.27 -29.46
CA PHE A 468 -19.74 37.90 -29.97
C PHE A 468 -20.08 39.20 -29.26
N ASP A 469 -19.27 39.66 -28.33
CA ASP A 469 -19.49 40.84 -27.53
C ASP A 469 -19.20 42.11 -28.36
N GLN A 470 -20.18 43.00 -28.48
CA GLN A 470 -20.10 44.25 -29.28
C GLN A 470 -19.53 45.38 -28.44
N ARG A 471 -18.34 45.22 -27.92
CA ARG A 471 -17.62 46.27 -27.17
C ARG A 471 -16.82 47.16 -28.09
N GLU A 472 -16.73 48.44 -27.70
CA GLU A 472 -15.82 49.41 -28.35
C GLU A 472 -14.38 49.16 -27.90
N VAL A 473 -13.42 49.58 -28.73
CA VAL A 473 -12.00 49.56 -28.38
C VAL A 473 -11.77 50.42 -27.15
N GLY A 474 -11.09 49.88 -26.14
CA GLY A 474 -10.85 50.54 -24.86
C GLY A 474 -11.81 50.11 -23.75
N GLU A 475 -12.87 49.38 -24.05
CA GLU A 475 -13.81 48.85 -23.03
C GLU A 475 -13.32 47.55 -22.40
N ALA A 476 -13.58 47.44 -21.09
CA ALA A 476 -13.29 46.25 -20.32
C ALA A 476 -14.56 45.64 -19.71
N ASN A 477 -14.64 44.32 -19.68
CA ASN A 477 -15.62 43.54 -18.90
C ASN A 477 -14.94 42.82 -17.74
N THR A 478 -15.49 42.99 -16.54
CA THR A 478 -15.04 42.29 -15.35
C THR A 478 -16.08 41.26 -14.95
N PHE A 479 -15.63 40.09 -14.54
CA PHE A 479 -16.50 38.98 -14.21
C PHE A 479 -16.07 38.28 -12.92
N ALA A 480 -17.06 37.68 -12.24
CA ALA A 480 -16.88 36.89 -11.00
C ALA A 480 -17.73 35.64 -11.06
N ASP A 481 -17.08 34.52 -10.82
CA ASP A 481 -17.69 33.18 -10.92
C ASP A 481 -17.60 32.41 -9.62
N ILE A 482 -18.60 31.56 -9.40
CA ILE A 482 -18.52 30.40 -8.50
C ILE A 482 -18.17 29.19 -9.33
N LEU A 483 -17.14 28.46 -8.90
CA LEU A 483 -16.55 27.35 -9.63
C LEU A 483 -16.85 26.04 -8.91
N GLY A 484 -17.05 24.97 -9.69
CA GLY A 484 -17.24 23.63 -9.17
C GLY A 484 -16.69 22.57 -10.09
N GLY A 485 -16.22 21.48 -9.51
CA GLY A 485 -15.76 20.33 -10.28
C GLY A 485 -16.01 19.02 -9.54
N LEU A 486 -16.27 17.97 -10.31
CA LEU A 486 -16.49 16.60 -9.82
C LEU A 486 -15.77 15.63 -10.74
N ASP A 487 -15.01 14.75 -10.17
CA ASP A 487 -14.26 13.73 -10.89
C ASP A 487 -14.60 12.33 -10.33
N LYS A 488 -15.12 11.47 -11.21
CA LYS A 488 -15.29 10.05 -10.97
C LYS A 488 -14.22 9.30 -11.76
N ASP A 489 -13.16 8.92 -11.11
CA ASP A 489 -12.06 8.18 -11.73
C ASP A 489 -11.87 6.83 -11.05
N SER A 490 -12.14 5.75 -11.76
CA SER A 490 -11.98 4.37 -11.28
C SER A 490 -10.59 3.78 -11.58
N ARG A 491 -9.66 4.57 -12.12
CA ARG A 491 -8.30 4.12 -12.43
C ARG A 491 -7.40 4.02 -11.19
N SER A 492 -7.71 4.78 -10.15
CA SER A 492 -6.93 4.81 -8.91
C SER A 492 -7.20 3.59 -8.03
N LEU A 493 -6.28 3.30 -7.11
CA LEU A 493 -6.46 2.27 -6.09
C LEU A 493 -7.56 2.69 -5.09
N ASN A 494 -8.58 1.85 -4.90
CA ASN A 494 -9.74 2.11 -4.05
C ASN A 494 -10.34 3.51 -4.26
N PRO A 495 -10.74 3.87 -5.49
CA PRO A 495 -11.05 5.23 -5.86
C PRO A 495 -12.33 5.73 -5.21
N ARG A 496 -12.32 7.01 -4.84
CA ARG A 496 -13.50 7.77 -4.47
C ARG A 496 -13.66 8.96 -5.41
N ASN A 497 -14.88 9.47 -5.49
CA ASN A 497 -15.15 10.70 -6.23
C ASN A 497 -14.43 11.87 -5.58
N LEU A 498 -13.79 12.70 -6.39
CA LEU A 498 -13.21 13.96 -5.96
C LEU A 498 -14.14 15.11 -6.32
N SER A 499 -14.21 16.11 -5.46
CA SER A 499 -14.91 17.36 -5.71
C SER A 499 -14.02 18.54 -5.38
N THR A 500 -14.23 19.65 -6.07
CA THR A 500 -13.61 20.94 -5.79
C THR A 500 -14.61 22.05 -5.99
N TYR A 501 -14.44 23.13 -5.28
CA TYR A 501 -15.22 24.36 -5.42
C TYR A 501 -14.30 25.56 -5.26
N GLY A 502 -14.74 26.70 -5.77
CA GLY A 502 -13.90 27.87 -5.75
C GLY A 502 -14.59 29.12 -6.27
N ILE A 503 -13.79 30.14 -6.44
CA ILE A 503 -14.18 31.43 -7.02
C ILE A 503 -13.22 31.82 -8.14
N GLY A 504 -13.75 32.44 -9.17
CA GLY A 504 -13.00 33.03 -10.28
C GLY A 504 -13.26 34.50 -10.37
N LEU A 505 -12.22 35.26 -10.70
CA LEU A 505 -12.32 36.68 -10.97
C LEU A 505 -11.49 36.99 -12.23
N GLY A 506 -11.99 37.84 -13.11
CA GLY A 506 -11.23 38.18 -14.29
C GLY A 506 -11.73 39.41 -15.01
N THR A 507 -10.99 39.77 -16.05
CA THR A 507 -11.34 40.89 -16.93
C THR A 507 -10.90 40.58 -18.34
N THR A 508 -11.69 41.08 -19.31
CA THR A 508 -11.31 41.13 -20.72
C THR A 508 -11.32 42.59 -21.18
N TYR A 509 -10.36 42.98 -22.00
CA TYR A 509 -10.17 44.31 -22.52
C TYR A 509 -10.10 44.25 -24.04
N ARG A 510 -10.94 45.08 -24.75
CA ARG A 510 -10.90 45.22 -26.19
C ARG A 510 -9.76 46.12 -26.60
N ALA A 511 -8.60 45.54 -26.95
CA ALA A 511 -7.36 46.26 -27.27
C ALA A 511 -7.35 46.84 -28.69
N ALA A 512 -8.04 46.17 -29.63
CA ALA A 512 -8.17 46.59 -31.01
C ALA A 512 -9.47 45.96 -31.61
N PRO A 513 -9.90 46.40 -32.79
CA PRO A 513 -11.04 45.73 -33.44
C PRO A 513 -10.80 44.25 -33.56
N GLY A 514 -11.72 43.45 -33.01
CA GLY A 514 -11.64 41.98 -32.98
C GLY A 514 -10.60 41.40 -32.03
N LEU A 515 -9.77 42.20 -31.33
CA LEU A 515 -8.74 41.67 -30.40
C LEU A 515 -9.13 41.96 -28.96
N ASP A 516 -9.33 40.88 -28.22
CA ASP A 516 -9.51 40.88 -26.76
C ASP A 516 -8.26 40.34 -26.05
N LEU A 517 -7.83 41.06 -25.01
CA LEU A 517 -6.83 40.61 -24.06
C LEU A 517 -7.52 40.36 -22.71
N GLY A 518 -7.09 39.37 -21.98
CA GLY A 518 -7.69 39.08 -20.68
C GLY A 518 -6.75 38.47 -19.66
N ALA A 519 -7.17 38.59 -18.41
CA ALA A 519 -6.52 38.00 -17.28
C ALA A 519 -7.59 37.44 -16.31
N ALA A 520 -7.31 36.33 -15.70
CA ALA A 520 -8.20 35.72 -14.72
C ALA A 520 -7.43 35.08 -13.56
N LEU A 521 -8.00 35.18 -12.37
CA LEU A 521 -7.57 34.53 -11.16
C LEU A 521 -8.63 33.49 -10.80
N ALA A 522 -8.20 32.28 -10.42
CA ALA A 522 -9.10 31.29 -9.84
C ALA A 522 -8.51 30.75 -8.54
N PHE A 523 -9.38 30.59 -7.57
CA PHE A 523 -9.06 30.05 -6.25
C PHE A 523 -9.96 28.85 -6.03
N THR A 524 -9.39 27.66 -5.88
CA THR A 524 -10.15 26.45 -5.54
C THR A 524 -9.66 25.90 -4.21
N PHE A 525 -10.56 25.27 -3.48
CA PHE A 525 -10.30 24.76 -2.15
C PHE A 525 -11.20 23.57 -1.84
N GLY A 526 -10.87 22.84 -0.81
CA GLY A 526 -11.71 21.80 -0.26
C GLY A 526 -10.94 20.62 0.30
N ASP A 527 -11.65 19.83 1.09
CA ASP A 527 -11.17 18.56 1.59
C ASP A 527 -11.23 17.52 0.47
N LYS A 528 -10.16 16.76 0.33
CA LYS A 528 -9.99 15.74 -0.69
C LYS A 528 -9.91 14.36 -0.05
N HIS A 529 -10.67 13.42 -0.60
CA HIS A 529 -10.69 12.02 -0.19
C HIS A 529 -10.59 11.14 -1.44
N PRO A 530 -9.43 11.06 -2.09
CA PRO A 530 -9.28 10.29 -3.34
C PRO A 530 -9.43 8.79 -3.14
N SER A 531 -9.24 8.31 -1.91
CA SER A 531 -9.48 6.94 -1.47
C SER A 531 -9.89 6.90 0.00
N ASN A 532 -10.30 5.74 0.50
CA ASN A 532 -10.60 5.57 1.92
C ASN A 532 -9.35 5.72 2.82
N GLN A 533 -8.17 5.49 2.25
CA GLN A 533 -6.89 5.50 2.95
C GLN A 533 -6.20 6.87 2.94
N LEU A 534 -6.66 7.81 2.12
CA LEU A 534 -6.00 9.10 1.94
C LEU A 534 -7.00 10.25 2.03
N LYS A 535 -6.65 11.25 2.83
CA LYS A 535 -7.36 12.53 2.86
C LYS A 535 -6.38 13.68 3.07
N TYR A 536 -6.73 14.86 2.57
CA TYR A 536 -5.97 16.09 2.75
C TYR A 536 -6.83 17.32 2.42
N ARG A 537 -6.38 18.50 2.86
CA ARG A 537 -6.93 19.78 2.41
C ARG A 537 -6.12 20.26 1.22
N HIS A 538 -6.82 20.77 0.21
CA HIS A 538 -6.18 21.29 -0.99
C HIS A 538 -6.65 22.71 -1.27
N ASN A 539 -5.70 23.62 -1.49
CA ASN A 539 -5.92 24.99 -1.94
C ASN A 539 -5.11 25.22 -3.21
N SER A 540 -5.75 25.80 -4.21
CA SER A 540 -5.11 26.20 -5.48
C SER A 540 -5.34 27.66 -5.77
N GLN A 541 -4.31 28.33 -6.25
CA GLN A 541 -4.35 29.70 -6.72
C GLN A 541 -3.77 29.77 -8.13
N SER A 542 -4.55 30.18 -9.10
CA SER A 542 -4.11 30.23 -10.49
C SER A 542 -4.23 31.62 -11.09
N LEU A 543 -3.30 31.94 -11.96
CA LEU A 543 -3.33 33.07 -12.85
C LEU A 543 -3.36 32.58 -14.30
N SER A 544 -4.30 33.11 -15.07
CA SER A 544 -4.43 32.87 -16.51
C SER A 544 -4.29 34.20 -17.26
N LEU A 545 -3.54 34.20 -18.35
CA LEU A 545 -3.46 35.30 -19.32
C LEU A 545 -3.93 34.74 -20.67
N PHE A 546 -4.77 35.48 -21.37
CA PHE A 546 -5.29 35.03 -22.65
C PHE A 546 -5.49 36.17 -23.62
N ALA A 547 -5.45 35.82 -24.90
CA ALA A 547 -5.77 36.73 -26.01
C ALA A 547 -6.70 35.98 -26.99
N GLN A 548 -7.66 36.69 -27.56
CA GLN A 548 -8.54 36.18 -28.59
C GLN A 548 -8.66 37.22 -29.72
N TYR A 549 -8.55 36.71 -30.94
CA TYR A 549 -8.76 37.51 -32.14
C TYR A 549 -9.85 36.89 -33.01
N LYS A 550 -10.72 37.75 -33.54
CA LYS A 550 -11.74 37.38 -34.55
C LYS A 550 -11.72 38.44 -35.65
N ASP A 551 -11.60 38.02 -36.90
CA ASP A 551 -11.67 38.88 -38.06
C ASP A 551 -13.11 39.02 -38.61
N GLU A 552 -13.27 39.89 -39.58
CA GLU A 552 -14.55 40.16 -40.22
C GLU A 552 -15.07 38.95 -41.06
N SER A 553 -14.17 38.08 -41.50
CA SER A 553 -14.55 36.88 -42.26
C SER A 553 -15.21 35.77 -41.40
N GLY A 554 -15.04 35.86 -40.10
CA GLY A 554 -15.49 34.86 -39.15
C GLY A 554 -14.35 33.93 -38.65
N LEU A 555 -13.12 34.09 -39.15
CA LEU A 555 -11.98 33.38 -38.62
C LEU A 555 -11.64 33.91 -37.22
N TRP A 556 -11.46 33.00 -36.27
CA TRP A 556 -11.07 33.33 -34.90
C TRP A 556 -10.03 32.39 -34.34
N GLY A 557 -9.32 32.87 -33.37
CA GLY A 557 -8.38 32.07 -32.60
C GLY A 557 -8.14 32.66 -31.23
N ASN A 558 -7.77 31.82 -30.29
CA ASN A 558 -7.34 32.23 -28.98
C ASN A 558 -6.08 31.47 -28.52
N ILE A 559 -5.35 32.12 -27.65
CA ILE A 559 -4.20 31.57 -26.95
C ILE A 559 -4.35 31.87 -25.46
N GLU A 560 -4.05 30.90 -24.64
CA GLU A 560 -4.10 31.03 -23.19
C GLU A 560 -2.86 30.41 -22.57
N GLY A 561 -2.31 31.06 -21.55
CA GLY A 561 -1.23 30.54 -20.71
C GLY A 561 -1.59 30.73 -19.25
N HIS A 562 -1.19 29.77 -18.41
CA HIS A 562 -1.51 29.78 -17.00
C HIS A 562 -0.42 29.19 -16.13
N VAL A 563 -0.48 29.57 -14.86
CA VAL A 563 0.30 29.00 -13.77
C VAL A 563 -0.57 28.92 -12.53
N SER A 564 -0.47 27.81 -11.81
CA SER A 564 -1.13 27.58 -10.54
C SER A 564 -0.13 27.20 -9.45
N ARG A 565 -0.39 27.68 -8.25
CA ARG A 565 0.28 27.24 -7.04
C ARG A 565 -0.69 26.37 -6.25
N GLU A 566 -0.24 25.16 -5.93
CA GLU A 566 -1.02 24.16 -5.24
C GLU A 566 -0.46 23.94 -3.83
N GLN A 567 -1.32 23.84 -2.83
CA GLN A 567 -0.95 23.55 -1.46
C GLN A 567 -1.81 22.40 -0.93
N MET A 568 -1.15 21.39 -0.41
CA MET A 568 -1.76 20.17 0.13
C MET A 568 -1.35 20.03 1.58
N ASP A 569 -2.28 20.35 2.48
CA ASP A 569 -2.06 20.36 3.92
C ASP A 569 -2.76 19.18 4.58
N ASP A 570 -2.24 18.77 5.73
CA ASP A 570 -2.83 17.72 6.56
C ASP A 570 -3.10 16.44 5.75
N ILE A 571 -2.09 16.02 4.97
CA ILE A 571 -2.14 14.76 4.23
C ILE A 571 -2.12 13.64 5.26
N ARG A 572 -3.18 12.83 5.31
CA ARG A 572 -3.34 11.72 6.22
C ARG A 572 -3.49 10.43 5.44
N ARG A 573 -2.50 9.57 5.58
CA ARG A 573 -2.50 8.21 5.06
C ARG A 573 -2.82 7.26 6.19
N SER A 574 -3.99 6.62 6.12
CA SER A 574 -4.49 5.72 7.17
C SER A 574 -4.38 4.26 6.75
N MET A 575 -4.08 3.43 7.73
CA MET A 575 -3.99 1.98 7.59
C MET A 575 -4.57 1.31 8.83
N GLN A 576 -5.11 0.13 8.67
CA GLN A 576 -5.65 -0.65 9.77
C GLN A 576 -4.83 -1.90 10.01
N PHE A 577 -4.55 -2.15 11.30
CA PHE A 577 -3.85 -3.33 11.79
C PHE A 577 -4.75 -4.00 12.82
N LEU A 578 -5.52 -5.01 12.41
CA LEU A 578 -6.59 -5.60 13.22
C LEU A 578 -7.55 -4.53 13.75
N HIS A 579 -7.47 -4.24 15.05
CA HIS A 579 -8.35 -3.28 15.73
C HIS A 579 -7.81 -1.85 15.74
N LYS A 580 -6.51 -1.66 15.49
CA LYS A 580 -5.88 -0.34 15.54
C LYS A 580 -5.83 0.34 14.18
N VAL A 581 -6.35 1.56 14.11
CA VAL A 581 -6.12 2.46 12.97
C VAL A 581 -4.88 3.29 13.24
N ARG A 582 -3.93 3.25 12.32
CA ARG A 582 -2.73 4.08 12.33
C ARG A 582 -2.81 5.10 11.22
N THR A 583 -2.38 6.33 11.49
CA THR A 583 -2.36 7.42 10.50
C THR A 583 -0.98 8.06 10.45
N GLU A 584 -0.41 8.16 9.26
CA GLU A 584 0.76 8.97 8.97
C GLU A 584 0.33 10.32 8.41
N GLN A 585 1.07 11.38 8.76
CA GLN A 585 0.72 12.75 8.40
C GLN A 585 1.88 13.44 7.67
N GLY A 586 1.54 14.41 6.84
CA GLY A 586 2.50 15.27 6.17
C GLY A 586 1.82 16.39 5.41
N SER A 587 2.62 17.17 4.70
CA SER A 587 2.15 18.25 3.82
C SER A 587 3.10 18.43 2.65
N THR A 588 2.59 18.97 1.54
CA THR A 588 3.39 19.28 0.37
C THR A 588 2.76 20.41 -0.42
N LYS A 589 3.41 20.80 -1.48
CA LYS A 589 2.97 21.80 -2.43
C LYS A 589 3.23 21.34 -3.85
N GLY A 590 2.62 22.02 -4.79
CA GLY A 590 2.80 21.73 -6.20
C GLY A 590 2.63 22.96 -7.07
N THR A 591 2.79 22.74 -8.36
CA THR A 591 2.59 23.76 -9.39
C THR A 591 2.00 23.13 -10.64
N VAL A 592 1.05 23.82 -11.24
CA VAL A 592 0.56 23.49 -12.58
C VAL A 592 0.92 24.65 -13.51
N SER A 593 1.41 24.35 -14.68
CA SER A 593 1.68 25.36 -15.71
C SER A 593 1.34 24.78 -17.07
N GLY A 594 0.83 25.64 -17.95
CA GLY A 594 0.48 25.18 -19.27
C GLY A 594 -0.13 26.27 -20.13
N GLY A 595 -0.79 25.84 -21.18
CA GLY A 595 -1.48 26.72 -22.09
C GLY A 595 -2.25 25.98 -23.16
N SER A 596 -3.06 26.72 -23.88
CA SER A 596 -3.87 26.19 -24.99
C SER A 596 -3.88 27.17 -26.17
N VAL A 597 -4.05 26.59 -27.35
CA VAL A 597 -4.30 27.31 -28.60
C VAL A 597 -5.52 26.72 -29.26
N THR A 598 -6.43 27.59 -29.70
CA THR A 598 -7.67 27.19 -30.41
C THR A 598 -7.81 28.00 -31.69
N LEU A 599 -8.19 27.36 -32.77
CA LEU A 599 -8.51 28.01 -34.07
C LEU A 599 -9.88 27.51 -34.53
N GLY A 600 -10.72 28.41 -34.95
CA GLY A 600 -12.06 28.10 -35.43
C GLY A 600 -12.59 29.12 -36.44
N TYR A 601 -13.75 28.83 -36.97
CA TYR A 601 -14.41 29.67 -37.97
C TYR A 601 -15.90 29.74 -37.68
N ASP A 602 -16.46 30.93 -37.51
CA ASP A 602 -17.87 31.18 -37.28
C ASP A 602 -18.63 31.22 -38.62
N ILE A 603 -19.46 30.24 -38.85
CA ILE A 603 -20.34 30.11 -40.04
C ILE A 603 -21.70 30.63 -39.67
N PRO A 604 -22.20 31.71 -40.25
CA PRO A 604 -23.56 32.15 -40.06
C PRO A 604 -24.55 31.09 -40.58
N MET A 605 -25.53 30.76 -39.77
CA MET A 605 -26.56 29.78 -40.11
C MET A 605 -27.88 30.52 -40.48
N PRO A 606 -28.69 29.97 -41.37
CA PRO A 606 -29.99 30.55 -41.70
C PRO A 606 -30.86 30.71 -40.45
N SER A 607 -31.53 31.85 -40.30
CA SER A 607 -32.45 32.08 -39.19
C SER A 607 -33.59 31.03 -39.19
N LEU A 608 -33.77 30.37 -38.07
CA LEU A 608 -34.83 29.38 -37.89
C LEU A 608 -36.20 30.03 -37.63
N SER A 609 -36.21 31.34 -37.31
CA SER A 609 -37.44 32.10 -37.06
C SER A 609 -37.16 33.58 -37.10
N GLU A 610 -37.79 34.30 -38.03
CA GLU A 610 -37.78 35.78 -38.11
C GLU A 610 -38.44 36.41 -36.86
N GLN A 611 -39.31 35.65 -36.19
CA GLN A 611 -40.10 36.16 -35.08
C GLN A 611 -39.29 36.44 -33.79
N TYR A 612 -38.11 35.80 -33.62
CA TYR A 612 -37.32 35.89 -32.37
C TYR A 612 -36.00 36.62 -32.53
N CYS A 613 -35.70 37.21 -33.70
CA CYS A 613 -34.41 37.91 -33.98
C CYS A 613 -33.18 37.09 -33.52
N LEU A 614 -33.17 35.78 -33.79
CA LEU A 614 -32.16 34.85 -33.40
C LEU A 614 -31.08 34.73 -34.50
N GLU A 615 -29.89 35.17 -34.22
CA GLU A 615 -28.70 34.88 -35.04
C GLU A 615 -28.04 33.57 -34.55
N TRP A 616 -27.76 32.67 -35.48
CA TRP A 616 -27.12 31.38 -35.20
C TRP A 616 -25.81 31.26 -35.94
N TYR A 617 -24.86 30.66 -35.24
CA TYR A 617 -23.51 30.36 -35.77
C TYR A 617 -23.12 28.93 -35.45
N ALA A 618 -22.55 28.23 -36.43
CA ALA A 618 -21.84 26.99 -36.22
C ALA A 618 -20.35 27.25 -36.39
N ALA A 619 -19.57 26.90 -35.37
CA ALA A 619 -18.16 27.13 -35.35
C ALA A 619 -17.35 25.86 -35.19
N PRO A 620 -16.96 25.21 -36.29
CA PRO A 620 -15.96 24.14 -36.21
C PRO A 620 -14.63 24.72 -35.72
N TYR A 621 -13.94 23.94 -34.88
CA TYR A 621 -12.64 24.36 -34.33
C TYR A 621 -11.74 23.18 -34.04
N ILE A 622 -10.44 23.47 -33.92
CA ILE A 622 -9.41 22.59 -33.40
C ILE A 622 -8.71 23.24 -32.22
N SER A 623 -8.27 22.46 -31.26
CA SER A 623 -7.55 22.97 -30.08
C SER A 623 -6.44 22.03 -29.68
N TYR A 624 -5.38 22.60 -29.15
CA TYR A 624 -4.29 21.90 -28.50
C TYR A 624 -4.04 22.48 -27.12
N THR A 625 -3.93 21.60 -26.11
CA THR A 625 -3.68 21.96 -24.72
C THR A 625 -2.47 21.20 -24.19
N TYR A 626 -1.54 21.90 -23.57
CA TYR A 626 -0.39 21.34 -22.88
C TYR A 626 -0.42 21.77 -21.42
N ASN A 627 -0.29 20.79 -20.51
CA ASN A 627 -0.17 21.02 -19.08
C ASN A 627 0.98 20.23 -18.49
N LYS A 628 1.68 20.83 -17.54
CA LYS A 628 2.67 20.20 -16.69
C LYS A 628 2.22 20.30 -15.25
N TYR A 629 2.02 19.15 -14.62
CA TYR A 629 1.68 19.01 -13.22
C TYR A 629 2.94 18.62 -12.45
N LYS A 630 3.19 19.26 -11.31
CA LYS A 630 4.30 18.94 -10.42
C LYS A 630 3.83 18.98 -8.97
N VAL A 631 3.98 17.88 -8.26
CA VAL A 631 3.81 17.79 -6.80
C VAL A 631 5.18 17.55 -6.19
N ASP A 632 5.59 18.39 -5.26
CA ASP A 632 6.88 18.23 -4.56
C ASP A 632 6.82 16.99 -3.66
N GLY A 633 7.94 16.29 -3.53
CA GLY A 633 8.09 15.19 -2.60
C GLY A 633 7.97 15.65 -1.15
N TYR A 634 7.64 14.72 -0.26
CA TYR A 634 7.56 15.03 1.17
C TYR A 634 7.91 13.84 2.03
N THR A 635 8.17 14.12 3.30
CA THR A 635 8.43 13.11 4.32
C THR A 635 7.33 13.16 5.37
N GLU A 636 6.77 12.02 5.71
CA GLU A 636 5.79 11.89 6.78
C GLU A 636 6.42 12.26 8.13
N GLU A 637 5.64 12.90 8.99
CA GLU A 637 6.11 13.45 10.27
C GLU A 637 6.46 12.37 11.28
N GLY A 638 5.75 11.24 11.23
CA GLY A 638 5.94 10.11 12.12
C GLY A 638 7.34 9.50 12.05
N ASN A 639 7.67 8.68 13.05
CA ASN A 639 8.95 7.99 13.17
C ASN A 639 8.72 6.50 13.47
N ARG A 640 7.70 5.94 12.83
CA ARG A 640 7.24 4.56 12.99
C ARG A 640 7.70 3.69 11.82
N SER A 641 7.53 2.38 11.96
CA SER A 641 7.81 1.41 10.89
C SER A 641 7.01 1.68 9.60
N THR A 642 5.89 2.40 9.71
CA THR A 642 5.01 2.78 8.61
C THR A 642 5.32 4.13 8.00
N SER A 643 6.15 4.97 8.64
CA SER A 643 6.45 6.32 8.16
C SER A 643 7.30 6.28 6.89
N MET A 644 6.90 7.04 5.87
CA MET A 644 7.48 7.00 4.55
C MET A 644 7.93 8.38 4.07
N GLN A 645 8.78 8.36 3.07
CA GLN A 645 9.18 9.50 2.27
C GLN A 645 8.76 9.24 0.82
N PHE A 646 8.27 10.27 0.14
CA PHE A 646 7.83 10.21 -1.25
C PHE A 646 8.63 11.19 -2.11
N LYS A 647 8.92 10.78 -3.35
CA LYS A 647 9.59 11.63 -4.35
C LYS A 647 8.65 12.63 -4.98
N ASP A 648 9.23 13.63 -5.62
CA ASP A 648 8.52 14.54 -6.52
C ASP A 648 7.74 13.74 -7.58
N GLN A 649 6.54 14.23 -7.89
CA GLN A 649 5.74 13.76 -9.02
C GLN A 649 5.79 14.81 -10.13
N SER A 650 5.95 14.37 -11.36
CA SER A 650 5.86 15.24 -12.52
C SER A 650 5.12 14.50 -13.62
N ARG A 651 4.10 15.16 -14.20
CA ARG A 651 3.31 14.63 -15.31
C ARG A 651 3.12 15.68 -16.37
N LYS A 652 3.30 15.31 -17.61
CA LYS A 652 2.96 16.12 -18.78
C LYS A 652 1.69 15.58 -19.41
N SER A 653 0.79 16.47 -19.78
CA SER A 653 -0.47 16.17 -20.48
C SER A 653 -0.49 16.91 -21.79
N LYS A 654 -0.82 16.21 -22.88
CA LYS A 654 -0.93 16.76 -24.24
C LYS A 654 -2.26 16.32 -24.83
N LEU A 655 -3.18 17.27 -24.98
CA LEU A 655 -4.52 17.04 -25.46
C LEU A 655 -4.76 17.74 -26.79
N ALA A 656 -5.32 17.04 -27.75
CA ALA A 656 -5.85 17.63 -28.98
C ALA A 656 -7.37 17.45 -29.02
N SER A 657 -8.07 18.45 -29.48
CA SER A 657 -9.52 18.37 -29.66
C SER A 657 -9.98 18.89 -31.01
N VAL A 658 -11.05 18.30 -31.47
CA VAL A 658 -11.83 18.77 -32.61
C VAL A 658 -13.27 18.89 -32.16
N GLY A 659 -13.89 20.00 -32.44
CA GLY A 659 -15.24 20.28 -31.96
C GLY A 659 -16.02 21.24 -32.82
N VAL A 660 -17.26 21.45 -32.42
CA VAL A 660 -18.16 22.44 -32.99
C VAL A 660 -18.86 23.18 -31.86
N GLN A 661 -18.90 24.51 -31.97
CA GLN A 661 -19.72 25.36 -31.12
C GLN A 661 -20.96 25.83 -31.90
N LEU A 662 -22.12 25.62 -31.32
CA LEU A 662 -23.38 26.15 -31.82
C LEU A 662 -23.77 27.32 -30.93
N SER A 663 -23.75 28.52 -31.47
CA SER A 663 -23.99 29.76 -30.72
C SER A 663 -25.25 30.43 -31.22
N SER A 664 -26.11 30.89 -30.31
CA SER A 664 -27.24 31.76 -30.65
C SER A 664 -27.13 33.07 -29.91
N GLN A 665 -27.53 34.14 -30.58
CA GLN A 665 -27.58 35.48 -30.02
C GLN A 665 -28.99 36.04 -30.12
N SER A 666 -29.46 36.63 -29.05
CA SER A 666 -30.70 37.37 -28.97
C SER A 666 -30.55 38.58 -28.05
N PRO A 667 -31.53 39.52 -28.05
CA PRO A 667 -31.38 40.74 -27.25
C PRO A 667 -31.12 40.53 -25.77
N ASN A 668 -31.67 39.46 -25.17
CA ASN A 668 -31.56 39.19 -23.73
C ASN A 668 -30.84 37.89 -23.37
N LEU A 669 -30.71 36.94 -24.32
CA LEU A 669 -30.20 35.62 -24.04
C LEU A 669 -29.26 35.15 -25.15
N ASP A 670 -28.03 34.90 -24.80
CA ASP A 670 -27.06 34.22 -25.64
C ASP A 670 -26.85 32.78 -25.16
N THR A 671 -26.72 31.84 -26.06
CA THR A 671 -26.45 30.43 -25.74
C THR A 671 -25.28 29.93 -26.56
N ASN A 672 -24.58 28.93 -25.99
CA ASN A 672 -23.56 28.20 -26.70
C ASN A 672 -23.60 26.73 -26.29
N MET A 673 -23.56 25.86 -27.27
CA MET A 673 -23.42 24.42 -27.09
C MET A 673 -22.12 23.98 -27.73
N ASP A 674 -21.13 23.63 -26.92
CA ASP A 674 -19.85 23.15 -27.37
C ASP A 674 -19.80 21.61 -27.28
N ILE A 675 -19.51 20.97 -28.38
CA ILE A 675 -19.38 19.51 -28.48
C ILE A 675 -18.02 19.22 -29.11
N ALA A 676 -17.16 18.52 -28.39
CA ALA A 676 -15.83 18.21 -28.85
C ALA A 676 -15.41 16.78 -28.53
N TYR A 677 -14.67 16.18 -29.41
CA TYR A 677 -13.88 14.99 -29.13
C TYR A 677 -12.47 15.42 -28.74
N VAL A 678 -12.09 15.04 -27.52
CA VAL A 678 -10.76 15.33 -26.95
C VAL A 678 -9.96 14.04 -26.96
N LYS A 679 -8.75 14.08 -27.49
CA LYS A 679 -7.82 12.96 -27.52
C LYS A 679 -6.57 13.28 -26.73
N ASP A 680 -6.21 12.38 -25.86
CA ASP A 680 -4.91 12.35 -25.21
C ASP A 680 -3.87 11.83 -26.21
N ILE A 681 -2.90 12.66 -26.60
CA ILE A 681 -1.93 12.32 -27.64
C ILE A 681 -0.75 11.56 -27.04
N ASP A 682 -0.26 12.02 -25.90
CA ASP A 682 0.95 11.49 -25.27
C ASP A 682 1.06 12.05 -23.84
N SER A 683 0.12 11.67 -22.97
CA SER A 683 0.18 12.04 -21.55
C SER A 683 0.88 10.97 -20.74
N GLU A 684 1.68 11.43 -19.79
CA GLU A 684 2.33 10.57 -18.80
C GLU A 684 1.31 10.13 -17.73
N ASP A 685 1.56 8.99 -17.09
CA ASP A 685 0.74 8.53 -15.97
C ASP A 685 1.08 9.27 -14.67
N PHE A 686 0.15 9.26 -13.73
CA PHE A 686 0.40 9.71 -12.36
C PHE A 686 1.21 8.64 -11.63
N ALA A 687 2.42 8.95 -11.26
CA ALA A 687 3.29 8.02 -10.54
C ALA A 687 4.21 8.74 -9.57
N THR A 688 4.45 8.12 -8.43
CA THR A 688 5.51 8.49 -7.51
C THR A 688 6.19 7.24 -6.96
N GLU A 689 7.37 7.44 -6.36
CA GLU A 689 8.08 6.42 -5.62
C GLU A 689 8.10 6.78 -4.14
N GLY A 690 8.04 5.77 -3.29
CA GLY A 690 8.13 5.90 -1.85
C GLY A 690 9.21 5.02 -1.27
N ARG A 691 9.64 5.34 -0.05
CA ARG A 691 10.52 4.49 0.75
C ARG A 691 10.17 4.63 2.21
N LEU A 692 10.49 3.63 3.02
CA LEU A 692 10.44 3.79 4.47
C LEU A 692 11.40 4.89 4.90
N LYS A 693 10.97 5.74 5.83
CA LYS A 693 11.75 6.88 6.33
C LYS A 693 13.12 6.45 6.89
N HIS A 694 13.16 5.30 7.55
CA HIS A 694 14.37 4.72 8.13
C HIS A 694 15.22 3.90 7.15
N PHE A 695 14.70 3.61 5.96
CA PHE A 695 15.44 2.92 4.91
C PHE A 695 16.07 3.96 3.96
N ALA A 696 17.29 4.36 4.25
CA ALA A 696 17.94 5.54 3.68
C ALA A 696 18.14 5.54 2.15
N ARG A 697 17.97 4.41 1.46
CA ARG A 697 18.03 4.30 0.00
C ARG A 697 17.07 3.19 -0.42
N GLY A 698 16.69 3.07 -1.66
CA GLY A 698 15.77 2.04 -2.12
C GLY A 698 14.34 2.56 -2.22
N TRP A 699 14.12 3.34 -3.27
CA TRP A 699 12.79 3.78 -3.64
C TRP A 699 12.04 2.65 -4.31
N HIS A 700 10.79 2.47 -3.96
CA HIS A 700 9.90 1.56 -4.65
C HIS A 700 8.70 2.30 -5.22
N ARG A 701 8.20 1.78 -6.33
CA ARG A 701 6.98 2.24 -7.00
C ARG A 701 5.87 1.21 -6.78
N SER A 702 4.63 1.67 -6.83
CA SER A 702 3.48 0.79 -6.92
C SER A 702 2.99 0.77 -8.36
N SER A 703 2.81 -0.40 -8.92
CA SER A 703 2.11 -0.59 -10.20
C SER A 703 0.59 -0.48 -10.05
N ARG A 704 0.09 -0.41 -8.81
CA ARG A 704 -1.34 -0.31 -8.50
C ARG A 704 -1.77 1.14 -8.34
N GLY A 705 -2.97 1.45 -8.79
CA GLY A 705 -3.60 2.74 -8.59
C GLY A 705 -3.08 3.87 -9.46
N ILE A 706 -2.20 3.60 -10.38
CA ILE A 706 -1.76 4.55 -11.38
C ILE A 706 -2.78 4.56 -12.51
N GLY A 707 -3.30 5.73 -12.82
CA GLY A 707 -4.29 5.89 -13.88
C GLY A 707 -3.71 5.52 -15.24
N LYS A 708 -4.07 4.37 -15.78
CA LYS A 708 -3.76 4.03 -17.17
C LYS A 708 -4.68 4.77 -18.11
N GLU A 709 -4.08 5.44 -19.07
CA GLU A 709 -4.58 6.03 -20.31
C GLU A 709 -6.04 6.48 -20.40
N ARG A 710 -6.24 7.78 -20.44
CA ARG A 710 -7.39 8.37 -21.14
C ARG A 710 -7.05 8.45 -22.63
N LYS A 711 -7.60 7.57 -23.44
CA LYS A 711 -7.32 7.63 -24.90
C LYS A 711 -8.11 8.70 -25.63
N GLY A 712 -9.27 9.05 -25.13
CA GLY A 712 -10.16 10.07 -25.70
C GLY A 712 -11.53 10.07 -25.03
N TRP A 713 -12.21 11.20 -25.09
CA TRP A 713 -13.54 11.37 -24.50
C TRP A 713 -14.34 12.41 -25.26
N LEU A 714 -15.63 12.39 -25.07
CA LEU A 714 -16.56 13.39 -25.55
C LEU A 714 -16.73 14.47 -24.48
N SER A 715 -16.57 15.74 -24.87
CA SER A 715 -16.81 16.90 -24.02
C SER A 715 -18.06 17.64 -24.53
N ILE A 716 -19.02 17.88 -23.65
CA ILE A 716 -20.26 18.60 -23.96
C ILE A 716 -20.40 19.73 -22.96
N THR A 717 -20.57 20.96 -23.46
CA THR A 717 -20.62 22.14 -22.62
C THR A 717 -21.74 23.09 -23.07
N PRO A 718 -22.97 22.94 -22.55
CA PRO A 718 -23.98 23.98 -22.63
C PRO A 718 -23.58 25.19 -21.78
N SER A 719 -23.76 26.39 -22.34
CA SER A 719 -23.47 27.66 -21.71
C SER A 719 -24.55 28.68 -22.04
N VAL A 720 -24.84 29.57 -21.11
CA VAL A 720 -25.87 30.60 -21.25
C VAL A 720 -25.36 31.95 -20.69
N GLU A 721 -25.77 33.04 -21.31
CA GLU A 721 -25.65 34.40 -20.78
C GLU A 721 -27.01 35.08 -20.85
N TYR A 722 -27.47 35.63 -19.73
CA TYR A 722 -28.75 36.35 -19.64
C TYR A 722 -28.52 37.81 -19.18
N ARG A 723 -28.96 38.77 -20.02
CA ARG A 723 -28.85 40.22 -19.72
C ARG A 723 -30.04 40.64 -18.86
N VAL A 724 -29.75 40.85 -17.56
CA VAL A 724 -30.78 41.31 -16.60
C VAL A 724 -31.01 42.83 -16.76
N LYS A 725 -29.92 43.57 -16.98
CA LYS A 725 -29.90 45.02 -17.24
C LYS A 725 -28.75 45.30 -18.20
N LYS A 726 -28.69 46.56 -18.70
CA LYS A 726 -27.66 47.00 -19.65
C LYS A 726 -26.23 46.68 -19.21
N ASN A 727 -25.98 46.68 -17.90
CA ASN A 727 -24.64 46.50 -17.32
C ASN A 727 -24.58 45.30 -16.36
N VAL A 728 -25.54 44.38 -16.40
CA VAL A 728 -25.57 43.18 -15.51
C VAL A 728 -25.96 41.98 -16.32
N VAL A 729 -25.07 41.04 -16.45
CA VAL A 729 -25.27 39.77 -17.15
C VAL A 729 -25.03 38.62 -16.17
N LEU A 730 -26.00 37.74 -16.07
CA LEU A 730 -25.84 36.45 -15.40
C LEU A 730 -25.46 35.39 -16.42
N TYR A 731 -24.54 34.52 -16.08
CA TYR A 731 -24.10 33.47 -17.00
C TYR A 731 -23.74 32.20 -16.23
N GLY A 732 -23.70 31.12 -16.99
CA GLY A 732 -23.24 29.86 -16.44
C GLY A 732 -23.02 28.79 -17.48
N ASN A 733 -22.24 27.79 -17.11
CA ASN A 733 -22.03 26.61 -17.91
C ASN A 733 -21.91 25.34 -17.07
N ILE A 734 -22.09 24.23 -17.76
CA ILE A 734 -21.84 22.88 -17.24
C ILE A 734 -21.02 22.16 -18.31
N ASN A 735 -19.78 21.81 -17.98
CA ASN A 735 -18.94 20.98 -18.84
C ASN A 735 -19.03 19.52 -18.37
N TYR A 736 -19.45 18.64 -19.25
CA TYR A 736 -19.54 17.21 -18.98
C TYR A 736 -18.60 16.45 -19.90
N ASN A 737 -17.61 15.76 -19.30
CA ASN A 737 -16.65 14.92 -20.00
C ASN A 737 -17.01 13.44 -19.81
N TYR A 738 -17.48 12.82 -20.88
CA TYR A 738 -17.80 11.41 -20.95
C TYR A 738 -16.66 10.64 -21.62
N GLY A 739 -15.87 9.95 -20.84
CA GLY A 739 -14.76 9.12 -21.34
C GLY A 739 -15.15 7.67 -21.55
N ASN A 740 -14.16 6.84 -21.82
CA ASN A 740 -14.30 5.41 -21.69
C ASN A 740 -14.73 5.11 -20.22
N SER A 741 -15.26 3.94 -19.94
CA SER A 741 -15.92 3.51 -18.69
C SER A 741 -15.23 3.82 -17.35
N LYS A 742 -14.06 4.47 -17.35
CA LYS A 742 -13.20 4.67 -16.18
C LYS A 742 -13.16 6.10 -15.64
N THR A 743 -13.57 7.10 -16.42
CA THR A 743 -13.52 8.50 -15.99
C THR A 743 -14.73 9.29 -16.45
N THR A 744 -15.34 10.02 -15.53
CA THR A 744 -16.39 10.98 -15.81
C THR A 744 -16.08 12.24 -15.02
N GLN A 745 -16.12 13.39 -15.68
CA GLN A 745 -15.87 14.68 -15.04
C GLN A 745 -17.01 15.64 -15.32
N LEU A 746 -17.35 16.42 -14.32
CA LEU A 746 -18.31 17.52 -14.40
C LEU A 746 -17.64 18.79 -13.87
N ASN A 747 -17.61 19.85 -14.67
CA ASN A 747 -17.10 21.16 -14.26
C ASN A 747 -18.20 22.19 -14.46
N THR A 748 -18.30 23.15 -13.57
CA THR A 748 -19.30 24.21 -13.60
C THR A 748 -18.68 25.57 -13.31
N ALA A 749 -19.22 26.60 -13.94
CA ALA A 749 -18.93 27.98 -13.63
C ALA A 749 -20.23 28.79 -13.76
N PHE A 750 -20.60 29.51 -12.74
CA PHE A 750 -21.77 30.39 -12.70
C PHE A 750 -21.36 31.75 -12.13
N GLY A 751 -21.75 32.81 -12.79
CA GLY A 751 -21.27 34.11 -12.37
C GLY A 751 -22.07 35.31 -12.90
N ILE A 752 -21.48 36.46 -12.66
CA ILE A 752 -22.00 37.76 -13.03
C ILE A 752 -20.89 38.59 -13.68
N LYS A 753 -21.23 39.33 -14.71
CA LYS A 753 -20.38 40.31 -15.34
C LYS A 753 -21.13 41.61 -15.60
#